data_6fbb84e37ab2bff666e3e0baf472771d
#
_entry.id   6fbb84e37ab2bff666e3e0baf472771d
#
_cell.length_a   1.000
_cell.length_b   1.000
_cell.length_c   1.000
_cell.angle_alpha   90.00
_cell.angle_beta   90.00
_cell.angle_gamma   90.00
#
_symmetry.space_group_name_H-M   'P 1'
#
loop_
_entity.id
_entity.type
_entity.pdbx_description
1 polymer ?
#
loop_
_entity_poly.entity_id
_entity_poly.type
_entity_poly.pdbx_seq_one_letter_code
_entity_poly.pdbx_strand_id
1 'polypeptide(L)'
;MSNFRITFSNPWLLLLLVPLAALTLIPHFRVAKKFRRSRNRVISLALHSIALILCVLLLAGMTFRYEVPNRENQLILLVDVSDSGAEVEEARNEFIQTVLNACDESCEVGIVTFGYGTVYAAPLSADAREVYRQYLEADKPDTGATDIATALEFAAAQITKPATARILLLSDGVETDGRALATVKTLTSGGIGVDAVDMTAPTHEEIQILGVEMPEDKVLVGKAVTLKVTVQNNYLSAKKVSLVVADKGFEGDATDFEVKPGKQTLEVPVTFQAAGLHDLRFSLTAGDDNLSQNNSFQSFLNIPVFENVLVLENQPGESADLAALLGEDFRVTVLNIHTDADRLPTSAKELCAYEQVVLVNIANSDLTGKDAPNGFDQALYDYVYRMGGSLLTVGGQNDVGADGKPTPHAYNRSDLSGTLFQQMLPVQAIDYTPPIAVMLVIDCSGSMSSGRFEAALRGAEECLDSLTERDYCGVMGFSTSSTEHVSVMPVSQKETIRTAIRNLNDEGGGSGGTIFSDAIDQAGRALAAVSVERRHIILVTDGNPSDHLDQSGADDNNYYGRYVDYNYEQSNITMSVITVGMSSGNREQMQKTAERGHGHYYDVSLEDSEGTISINMRQDLAAAAVAELQGGISFVPKIKDQTAVFEGLDSSAVIPVLKGYYGTKVKDGARVPLIHDYVPIYAEWDLGAGRVGSFLCDLGGEWSAEFMADEVGRTIVRNISYDLAPDTDLEPDAMDYVLRTDRDNYTTRLDVYTATAEGEKVSVTVMPVSESAKNAYNGNIPVTALGNGISFTFEIKHEGLYRVSIAKTDAAGQTLSSVSFCQSFSYSEEYNAFREEGEGAALLAEVAADGGGRVLSDPVEVFSYFVRFLPRETDPRMVFLIIAMVCLLLDVAVRKFKFKWIHEIVRDRRAMKTLGGGGHGAE
;
A
#
# COMPACT_ATOMS: atom_id res chain seq x y z
N MET A 1 -41.98 27.66 27.74
CA MET A 1 -41.10 26.58 28.17
C MET A 1 -41.92 25.29 28.17
N SER A 2 -41.85 24.52 27.13
CA SER A 2 -42.46 23.18 27.08
C SER A 2 -41.41 22.15 27.45
N ASN A 3 -41.83 20.96 27.90
CA ASN A 3 -40.94 19.83 28.23
C ASN A 3 -39.86 20.09 29.30
N PHE A 4 -40.18 20.88 30.34
CA PHE A 4 -39.24 21.08 31.44
C PHE A 4 -38.94 19.77 32.17
N ARG A 5 -37.64 19.39 32.16
CA ARG A 5 -37.13 18.18 32.84
C ARG A 5 -35.93 18.55 33.70
N ILE A 6 -35.83 17.88 34.83
CA ILE A 6 -34.66 17.96 35.70
C ILE A 6 -33.84 16.69 35.45
N THR A 7 -32.58 16.88 35.10
CA THR A 7 -31.63 15.77 34.89
C THR A 7 -30.49 15.84 35.89
N PHE A 8 -29.92 14.72 36.21
CA PHE A 8 -28.81 14.60 37.13
C PHE A 8 -27.68 13.81 36.47
N SER A 9 -26.47 14.35 36.51
CA SER A 9 -25.29 13.68 35.98
C SER A 9 -24.92 12.43 36.79
N ASN A 10 -25.13 12.50 38.13
CA ASN A 10 -24.84 11.40 39.06
C ASN A 10 -26.02 11.18 40.01
N PRO A 11 -27.16 10.60 39.57
CA PRO A 11 -28.40 10.50 40.34
C PRO A 11 -28.26 9.68 41.64
N TRP A 12 -27.32 8.74 41.69
CA TRP A 12 -27.04 7.93 42.89
C TRP A 12 -26.57 8.77 44.08
N LEU A 13 -25.98 9.96 43.86
CA LEU A 13 -25.56 10.87 44.95
C LEU A 13 -26.75 11.45 45.71
N LEU A 14 -27.96 11.43 45.15
CA LEU A 14 -29.18 11.82 45.87
C LEU A 14 -29.44 10.92 47.08
N LEU A 15 -28.94 9.68 47.10
CA LEU A 15 -29.02 8.77 48.26
C LEU A 15 -28.29 9.34 49.49
N LEU A 16 -27.33 10.27 49.30
CA LEU A 16 -26.68 10.96 50.41
C LEU A 16 -27.63 11.83 51.22
N LEU A 17 -28.81 12.19 50.70
CA LEU A 17 -29.82 12.94 51.46
C LEU A 17 -30.27 12.16 52.70
N VAL A 18 -30.37 10.83 52.66
CA VAL A 18 -30.84 10.00 53.75
C VAL A 18 -29.88 10.03 54.96
N PRO A 19 -28.59 9.69 54.82
CA PRO A 19 -27.67 9.76 55.96
C PRO A 19 -27.43 11.20 56.44
N LEU A 20 -27.42 12.18 55.55
CA LEU A 20 -27.22 13.57 55.91
C LEU A 20 -28.45 14.17 56.62
N ALA A 21 -29.67 13.81 56.18
CA ALA A 21 -30.90 14.15 56.92
C ALA A 21 -30.91 13.50 58.32
N ALA A 22 -30.50 12.24 58.45
CA ALA A 22 -30.37 11.59 59.75
C ALA A 22 -29.36 12.30 60.65
N LEU A 23 -28.19 12.71 60.08
CA LEU A 23 -27.16 13.45 60.80
C LEU A 23 -27.67 14.82 61.35
N THR A 24 -28.57 15.48 60.62
CA THR A 24 -29.14 16.79 61.03
C THR A 24 -30.34 16.65 61.95
N LEU A 25 -31.23 15.68 61.70
CA LEU A 25 -32.52 15.52 62.45
C LEU A 25 -32.32 14.79 63.73
N ILE A 26 -31.48 13.72 63.81
CA ILE A 26 -31.31 12.96 65.08
C ILE A 26 -30.82 13.83 66.23
N PRO A 27 -29.80 14.69 66.09
CA PRO A 27 -29.38 15.59 67.14
C PRO A 27 -30.46 16.56 67.52
N HIS A 28 -31.28 17.07 66.56
CA HIS A 28 -32.41 17.95 66.84
C HIS A 28 -33.48 17.25 67.70
N PHE A 29 -33.85 16.00 67.48
CA PHE A 29 -34.84 15.24 68.18
C PHE A 29 -34.35 14.73 69.55
N ARG A 30 -33.06 14.55 69.77
CA ARG A 30 -32.41 14.19 71.04
C ARG A 30 -32.51 15.30 72.10
N VAL A 31 -32.79 16.58 71.72
CA VAL A 31 -32.93 17.70 72.64
C VAL A 31 -34.30 17.67 73.23
N ALA A 32 -34.47 17.97 74.55
CA ALA A 32 -35.69 17.98 75.28
C ALA A 32 -36.76 18.92 74.61
N LYS A 33 -38.11 18.51 74.64
CA LYS A 33 -39.18 19.21 73.90
C LYS A 33 -39.25 20.72 74.21
N LYS A 34 -38.91 21.17 75.40
CA LYS A 34 -38.91 22.60 75.84
C LYS A 34 -37.94 23.45 75.06
N PHE A 35 -36.77 22.89 74.67
CA PHE A 35 -35.68 23.62 73.90
C PHE A 35 -35.74 23.38 72.40
N ARG A 36 -36.40 22.31 71.95
CA ARG A 36 -36.52 21.96 70.54
C ARG A 36 -37.36 22.99 69.79
N ARG A 37 -38.44 23.54 70.40
CA ARG A 37 -39.32 24.52 69.72
C ARG A 37 -38.83 25.96 69.78
N SER A 38 -37.58 26.18 70.22
CA SER A 38 -37.06 27.55 70.15
C SER A 38 -36.93 28.01 68.70
N ARG A 39 -37.43 29.21 68.41
CA ARG A 39 -37.52 29.81 67.13
C ARG A 39 -36.17 29.74 66.37
N ASN A 40 -35.09 30.16 67.02
CA ASN A 40 -33.76 30.17 66.39
C ASN A 40 -33.25 28.79 66.01
N ARG A 41 -33.60 27.75 66.76
CA ARG A 41 -33.24 26.36 66.42
C ARG A 41 -34.05 25.83 65.24
N VAL A 42 -35.32 26.19 65.15
CA VAL A 42 -36.18 25.80 64.04
C VAL A 42 -35.69 26.47 62.76
N ILE A 43 -35.41 27.82 62.85
CA ILE A 43 -34.86 28.57 61.68
C ILE A 43 -33.46 27.98 61.25
N SER A 44 -32.56 27.76 62.23
CA SER A 44 -31.27 27.14 61.99
C SER A 44 -31.36 25.78 61.34
N LEU A 45 -32.26 24.90 61.80
CA LEU A 45 -32.52 23.60 61.24
C LEU A 45 -33.00 23.71 59.79
N ALA A 46 -33.95 24.65 59.55
CA ALA A 46 -34.46 24.88 58.19
C ALA A 46 -33.33 25.37 57.20
N LEU A 47 -32.60 26.40 57.64
CA LEU A 47 -31.48 26.93 56.82
C LEU A 47 -30.41 25.90 56.56
N HIS A 48 -30.03 25.12 57.58
CA HIS A 48 -29.04 24.05 57.44
C HIS A 48 -29.53 22.93 56.52
N SER A 49 -30.81 22.54 56.66
CA SER A 49 -31.41 21.52 55.78
C SER A 49 -31.49 21.98 54.33
N ILE A 50 -31.86 23.25 54.10
CA ILE A 50 -31.88 23.82 52.74
C ILE A 50 -30.47 23.84 52.13
N ALA A 51 -29.48 24.33 52.88
CA ALA A 51 -28.07 24.34 52.39
C ALA A 51 -27.58 22.94 52.05
N LEU A 52 -27.90 21.97 52.89
CA LEU A 52 -27.52 20.57 52.71
C LEU A 52 -28.18 19.95 51.45
N ILE A 53 -29.50 20.18 51.28
CA ILE A 53 -30.21 19.72 50.08
C ILE A 53 -29.58 20.33 48.82
N LEU A 54 -29.33 21.67 48.83
CA LEU A 54 -28.70 22.33 47.71
C LEU A 54 -27.29 21.77 47.41
N CYS A 55 -26.48 21.49 48.43
CA CYS A 55 -25.17 20.87 48.26
C CYS A 55 -25.26 19.48 47.62
N VAL A 56 -26.25 18.67 48.06
CA VAL A 56 -26.43 17.33 47.44
C VAL A 56 -26.92 17.44 45.99
N LEU A 57 -27.82 18.40 45.70
CA LEU A 57 -28.25 18.65 44.32
C LEU A 57 -27.08 19.13 43.42
N LEU A 58 -26.17 19.95 43.98
CA LEU A 58 -24.93 20.36 43.29
C LEU A 58 -24.04 19.18 43.02
N LEU A 59 -23.77 18.31 43.99
CA LEU A 59 -22.95 17.11 43.81
C LEU A 59 -23.58 16.13 42.82
N ALA A 60 -24.92 16.01 42.84
CA ALA A 60 -25.64 15.17 41.88
C ALA A 60 -25.61 15.72 40.46
N GLY A 61 -25.08 16.93 40.24
CA GLY A 61 -24.97 17.55 38.93
C GLY A 61 -26.35 17.84 38.31
N MET A 62 -27.23 18.51 39.06
CA MET A 62 -28.58 18.87 38.59
C MET A 62 -28.51 19.90 37.46
N THR A 63 -29.16 19.60 36.33
CA THR A 63 -29.34 20.53 35.21
C THR A 63 -30.79 20.64 34.81
N PHE A 64 -31.18 21.81 34.31
CA PHE A 64 -32.53 22.07 33.80
C PHE A 64 -32.50 21.97 32.28
N ARG A 65 -33.29 21.03 31.74
CA ARG A 65 -33.54 20.92 30.30
C ARG A 65 -34.95 21.42 30.03
N TYR A 66 -35.04 22.31 29.08
CA TYR A 66 -36.32 22.84 28.60
C TYR A 66 -36.23 23.22 27.14
N GLU A 67 -37.32 23.19 26.46
CA GLU A 67 -37.41 23.56 25.06
C GLU A 67 -37.78 25.03 24.91
N VAL A 68 -37.04 25.72 24.04
CA VAL A 68 -37.32 27.12 23.68
C VAL A 68 -37.76 27.10 22.21
N PRO A 69 -38.82 27.82 21.86
CA PRO A 69 -39.22 27.92 20.44
C PRO A 69 -38.08 28.49 19.62
N ASN A 70 -37.74 27.75 18.57
CA ASN A 70 -36.77 28.20 17.58
C ASN A 70 -37.43 29.26 16.69
N ARG A 71 -36.76 30.37 16.46
CA ARG A 71 -37.26 31.49 15.62
C ARG A 71 -36.38 31.78 14.42
N GLU A 72 -35.31 31.03 14.26
CA GLU A 72 -34.31 31.30 13.25
C GLU A 72 -33.76 30.00 12.66
N ASN A 73 -34.24 29.62 11.47
CA ASN A 73 -33.74 28.49 10.70
C ASN A 73 -32.92 28.99 9.51
N GLN A 74 -31.91 28.21 9.11
CA GLN A 74 -31.13 28.50 7.91
C GLN A 74 -31.21 27.31 6.93
N LEU A 75 -31.50 27.58 5.66
CA LEU A 75 -31.52 26.60 4.60
C LEU A 75 -30.58 27.06 3.48
N ILE A 76 -29.63 26.20 3.09
CA ILE A 76 -28.84 26.43 1.87
C ILE A 76 -29.31 25.43 0.83
N LEU A 77 -29.74 25.94 -0.31
CA LEU A 77 -29.97 25.16 -1.51
C LEU A 77 -28.60 25.02 -2.21
N LEU A 78 -28.09 23.81 -2.25
CA LEU A 78 -26.85 23.45 -2.92
C LEU A 78 -27.20 22.85 -4.27
N VAL A 79 -26.98 23.64 -5.33
CA VAL A 79 -27.56 23.41 -6.65
C VAL A 79 -26.46 22.98 -7.62
N ASP A 80 -26.55 21.76 -8.09
CA ASP A 80 -25.72 21.24 -9.17
C ASP A 80 -26.09 21.90 -10.49
N VAL A 81 -25.10 22.51 -11.15
CA VAL A 81 -25.24 23.16 -12.46
C VAL A 81 -24.27 22.59 -13.48
N SER A 82 -23.74 21.38 -13.20
CA SER A 82 -22.87 20.62 -14.10
C SER A 82 -23.59 20.31 -15.44
N ASP A 83 -22.80 19.97 -16.44
CA ASP A 83 -23.32 19.74 -17.80
C ASP A 83 -24.25 18.51 -17.87
N SER A 84 -24.09 17.49 -17.02
CA SER A 84 -25.00 16.34 -16.92
C SER A 84 -26.42 16.74 -16.52
N GLY A 85 -26.58 17.81 -15.73
CA GLY A 85 -27.85 18.37 -15.28
C GLY A 85 -28.41 19.46 -16.16
N ALA A 86 -27.85 19.72 -17.35
CA ALA A 86 -28.31 20.84 -18.22
C ALA A 86 -29.76 20.68 -18.69
N GLU A 87 -30.20 19.46 -18.99
CA GLU A 87 -31.57 19.18 -19.48
C GLU A 87 -32.66 19.32 -18.41
N VAL A 88 -32.29 19.18 -17.13
CA VAL A 88 -33.23 19.33 -16.02
C VAL A 88 -33.23 20.72 -15.43
N GLU A 89 -32.57 21.72 -16.07
CA GLU A 89 -32.48 23.10 -15.57
C GLU A 89 -33.86 23.73 -15.31
N GLU A 90 -34.86 23.50 -16.19
CA GLU A 90 -36.20 24.01 -16.03
C GLU A 90 -36.92 23.39 -14.82
N ALA A 91 -36.87 22.07 -14.65
CA ALA A 91 -37.43 21.34 -13.52
C ALA A 91 -36.76 21.75 -12.20
N ARG A 92 -35.42 21.88 -12.20
CA ARG A 92 -34.62 22.36 -11.08
C ARG A 92 -35.02 23.75 -10.64
N ASN A 93 -35.21 24.67 -11.59
CA ASN A 93 -35.64 26.04 -11.30
C ASN A 93 -37.07 26.12 -10.74
N GLU A 94 -37.99 25.26 -11.23
CA GLU A 94 -39.33 25.12 -10.67
C GLU A 94 -39.32 24.59 -9.24
N PHE A 95 -38.48 23.60 -8.96
CA PHE A 95 -38.29 23.06 -7.62
C PHE A 95 -37.77 24.14 -6.66
N ILE A 96 -36.71 24.87 -7.03
CA ILE A 96 -36.16 26.00 -6.26
C ILE A 96 -37.23 27.04 -5.95
N GLN A 97 -38.00 27.44 -6.98
CA GLN A 97 -39.09 28.42 -6.81
C GLN A 97 -40.14 27.94 -5.82
N THR A 98 -40.51 26.68 -5.86
CA THR A 98 -41.49 26.09 -4.93
C THR A 98 -40.97 26.09 -3.50
N VAL A 99 -39.68 25.71 -3.27
CA VAL A 99 -39.06 25.81 -1.94
C VAL A 99 -39.08 27.25 -1.43
N LEU A 100 -38.62 28.20 -2.26
CA LEU A 100 -38.57 29.61 -1.89
C LEU A 100 -39.97 30.20 -1.55
N ASN A 101 -41.00 29.81 -2.31
CA ASN A 101 -42.39 30.27 -2.05
C ASN A 101 -42.99 29.67 -0.76
N ALA A 102 -42.49 28.50 -0.34
CA ALA A 102 -42.92 27.86 0.92
C ALA A 102 -42.16 28.36 2.17
N CYS A 103 -41.07 29.11 1.97
CA CYS A 103 -40.27 29.70 3.06
C CYS A 103 -41.06 30.80 3.77
N ASP A 104 -41.06 30.78 5.10
CA ASP A 104 -41.68 31.83 5.93
C ASP A 104 -40.63 32.85 6.44
N GLU A 105 -41.08 33.96 7.02
CA GLU A 105 -40.20 35.02 7.55
C GLU A 105 -39.22 34.57 8.65
N SER A 106 -39.37 33.34 9.18
CA SER A 106 -38.49 32.77 10.17
C SER A 106 -37.35 31.93 9.61
N CYS A 107 -37.26 31.77 8.28
CA CYS A 107 -36.28 31.01 7.58
C CYS A 107 -35.43 31.91 6.67
N GLU A 108 -34.11 31.88 6.84
CA GLU A 108 -33.17 32.49 5.90
C GLU A 108 -32.75 31.43 4.87
N VAL A 109 -32.92 31.70 3.58
CA VAL A 109 -32.51 30.80 2.49
C VAL A 109 -31.37 31.43 1.73
N GLY A 110 -30.35 30.64 1.42
CA GLY A 110 -29.25 30.99 0.51
C GLY A 110 -29.11 29.96 -0.59
N ILE A 111 -28.49 30.33 -1.71
CA ILE A 111 -28.24 29.42 -2.83
C ILE A 111 -26.75 29.40 -3.15
N VAL A 112 -26.18 28.22 -3.19
CA VAL A 112 -24.83 27.92 -3.66
C VAL A 112 -24.98 27.07 -4.92
N THR A 113 -24.41 27.53 -6.03
CA THR A 113 -24.30 26.73 -7.26
C THR A 113 -22.93 26.07 -7.31
N PHE A 114 -22.86 24.86 -7.84
CA PHE A 114 -21.62 24.14 -7.98
C PHE A 114 -21.58 23.29 -9.27
N GLY A 115 -20.41 23.01 -9.70
CA GLY A 115 -19.93 22.05 -10.66
C GLY A 115 -18.52 21.69 -10.20
N TYR A 116 -17.49 21.94 -11.02
CA TYR A 116 -16.10 21.97 -10.53
C TYR A 116 -15.83 23.34 -9.91
N GLY A 117 -15.92 23.44 -8.63
CA GLY A 117 -15.89 24.70 -7.89
C GLY A 117 -17.29 25.19 -7.51
N THR A 118 -17.35 26.28 -6.74
CA THR A 118 -18.58 26.77 -6.12
C THR A 118 -18.75 28.28 -6.29
N VAL A 119 -19.98 28.71 -6.43
CA VAL A 119 -20.37 30.13 -6.43
C VAL A 119 -21.46 30.36 -5.42
N TYR A 120 -21.32 31.40 -4.57
CA TYR A 120 -22.38 31.83 -3.67
C TYR A 120 -23.37 32.69 -4.48
N ALA A 121 -24.25 32.02 -5.19
CA ALA A 121 -25.18 32.67 -6.12
C ALA A 121 -26.16 33.64 -5.43
N ALA A 122 -26.65 33.26 -4.24
CA ALA A 122 -27.47 34.13 -3.41
C ALA A 122 -27.15 33.95 -1.92
N PRO A 123 -26.71 35.02 -1.21
CA PRO A 123 -26.48 35.00 0.22
C PRO A 123 -27.72 34.71 1.03
N LEU A 124 -27.55 34.15 2.24
CA LEU A 124 -28.64 33.89 3.19
C LEU A 124 -29.47 35.14 3.43
N SER A 125 -30.78 35.07 3.10
CA SER A 125 -31.75 36.15 3.24
C SER A 125 -33.14 35.58 3.54
N ALA A 126 -33.95 36.34 4.27
CA ALA A 126 -35.37 36.05 4.46
C ALA A 126 -36.24 36.52 3.28
N ASP A 127 -35.70 37.32 2.33
CA ASP A 127 -36.39 37.76 1.11
C ASP A 127 -36.21 36.74 -0.01
N ALA A 128 -37.12 35.80 -0.11
CA ALA A 128 -37.09 34.72 -1.12
C ALA A 128 -37.10 35.24 -2.57
N ARG A 129 -37.70 36.42 -2.84
CA ARG A 129 -37.74 36.97 -4.20
C ARG A 129 -36.39 37.54 -4.61
N GLU A 130 -35.70 38.18 -3.68
CA GLU A 130 -34.36 38.70 -3.91
C GLU A 130 -33.37 37.57 -4.07
N VAL A 131 -33.47 36.50 -3.29
CA VAL A 131 -32.64 35.27 -3.39
C VAL A 131 -32.77 34.65 -4.79
N TYR A 132 -34.00 34.46 -5.28
CA TYR A 132 -34.23 33.91 -6.62
C TYR A 132 -33.69 34.79 -7.75
N ARG A 133 -33.85 36.12 -7.62
CA ARG A 133 -33.31 37.07 -8.62
C ARG A 133 -31.77 36.99 -8.68
N GLN A 134 -31.13 36.99 -7.53
CA GLN A 134 -29.66 36.88 -7.46
C GLN A 134 -29.16 35.55 -8.01
N TYR A 135 -29.85 34.44 -7.74
CA TYR A 135 -29.53 33.14 -8.33
C TYR A 135 -29.53 33.14 -9.87
N LEU A 136 -30.54 33.76 -10.47
CA LEU A 136 -30.65 33.83 -11.94
C LEU A 136 -29.62 34.77 -12.59
N GLU A 137 -29.09 35.74 -11.83
CA GLU A 137 -28.08 36.71 -12.30
C GLU A 137 -26.66 36.29 -11.98
N ALA A 138 -26.47 35.24 -11.18
CA ALA A 138 -25.15 34.78 -10.75
C ALA A 138 -24.37 34.11 -11.89
N ASP A 139 -23.05 34.26 -11.86
CA ASP A 139 -22.14 33.50 -12.73
C ASP A 139 -22.23 32.01 -12.40
N LYS A 140 -22.10 31.15 -13.43
CA LYS A 140 -22.03 29.72 -13.23
C LYS A 140 -20.55 29.33 -12.94
N PRO A 141 -20.29 28.35 -12.07
CA PRO A 141 -18.97 27.76 -11.92
C PRO A 141 -18.60 26.98 -13.20
N ASP A 142 -17.40 26.37 -13.22
CA ASP A 142 -17.00 25.42 -14.25
C ASP A 142 -17.95 24.19 -14.20
N THR A 143 -18.66 23.95 -15.32
CA THR A 143 -19.73 22.94 -15.42
C THR A 143 -19.23 21.55 -15.86
N GLY A 144 -17.94 21.44 -16.23
CA GLY A 144 -17.37 20.24 -16.84
C GLY A 144 -17.00 19.13 -15.85
N ALA A 145 -17.30 19.27 -14.55
CA ALA A 145 -17.18 18.23 -13.53
C ALA A 145 -18.05 18.57 -12.32
N THR A 146 -18.29 17.59 -11.45
CA THR A 146 -19.15 17.70 -10.28
C THR A 146 -18.36 17.37 -9.01
N ASP A 147 -18.10 18.39 -8.14
CA ASP A 147 -17.45 18.25 -6.82
C ASP A 147 -18.45 18.56 -5.71
N ILE A 148 -19.19 17.53 -5.28
CA ILE A 148 -20.18 17.63 -4.20
C ILE A 148 -19.46 17.87 -2.86
N ALA A 149 -18.27 17.30 -2.66
CA ALA A 149 -17.53 17.41 -1.41
C ALA A 149 -17.15 18.85 -1.09
N THR A 150 -16.49 19.55 -2.03
CA THR A 150 -16.11 20.96 -1.87
C THR A 150 -17.35 21.87 -1.77
N ALA A 151 -18.41 21.55 -2.53
CA ALA A 151 -19.67 22.28 -2.49
C ALA A 151 -20.32 22.20 -1.11
N LEU A 152 -20.36 21.02 -0.48
CA LEU A 152 -20.88 20.84 0.87
C LEU A 152 -20.05 21.61 1.91
N GLU A 153 -18.72 21.59 1.81
CA GLU A 153 -17.83 22.34 2.72
C GLU A 153 -18.05 23.84 2.58
N PHE A 154 -18.14 24.32 1.35
CA PHE A 154 -18.42 25.74 1.07
C PHE A 154 -19.77 26.17 1.61
N ALA A 155 -20.83 25.40 1.35
CA ALA A 155 -22.18 25.68 1.86
C ALA A 155 -22.21 25.70 3.39
N ALA A 156 -21.55 24.76 4.03
CA ALA A 156 -21.45 24.71 5.50
C ALA A 156 -20.72 25.91 6.09
N ALA A 157 -19.69 26.43 5.40
CA ALA A 157 -18.97 27.62 5.82
C ALA A 157 -19.82 28.91 5.82
N GLN A 158 -20.92 28.93 5.06
CA GLN A 158 -21.87 30.07 5.02
C GLN A 158 -22.89 30.03 6.16
N ILE A 159 -23.03 28.88 6.86
CA ILE A 159 -24.01 28.68 7.91
C ILE A 159 -23.50 29.29 9.23
N THR A 160 -24.32 30.17 9.82
CA THR A 160 -23.98 30.82 11.10
C THR A 160 -24.64 30.15 12.30
N LYS A 161 -25.67 29.31 12.07
CA LYS A 161 -26.48 28.66 13.09
C LYS A 161 -26.58 27.14 12.86
N PRO A 162 -25.49 26.38 13.01
CA PRO A 162 -25.45 24.96 12.63
C PRO A 162 -26.55 24.08 13.24
N ALA A 163 -26.93 24.34 14.49
CA ALA A 163 -27.94 23.54 15.19
C ALA A 163 -29.36 23.61 14.59
N THR A 164 -29.62 24.58 13.71
CA THR A 164 -30.97 24.83 13.12
C THR A 164 -30.85 24.98 11.60
N ALA A 165 -29.69 24.62 11.03
CA ALA A 165 -29.42 24.71 9.63
C ALA A 165 -29.55 23.38 8.91
N ARG A 166 -29.95 23.46 7.67
CA ARG A 166 -29.94 22.33 6.73
C ARG A 166 -29.37 22.74 5.38
N ILE A 167 -28.75 21.78 4.73
CA ILE A 167 -28.33 21.85 3.33
C ILE A 167 -29.27 20.94 2.53
N LEU A 168 -29.84 21.47 1.45
CA LEU A 168 -30.61 20.70 0.49
C LEU A 168 -29.81 20.58 -0.80
N LEU A 169 -29.26 19.39 -1.05
CA LEU A 169 -28.49 19.07 -2.24
C LEU A 169 -29.42 18.71 -3.39
N LEU A 170 -29.40 19.48 -4.50
CA LEU A 170 -30.09 19.21 -5.74
C LEU A 170 -29.05 18.79 -6.78
N SER A 171 -28.94 17.51 -7.09
CA SER A 171 -27.94 16.93 -8.00
C SER A 171 -28.46 15.61 -8.59
N ASP A 172 -27.87 15.13 -9.67
CA ASP A 172 -28.06 13.76 -10.13
C ASP A 172 -27.32 12.72 -9.26
N GLY A 173 -26.48 13.20 -8.33
CA GLY A 173 -25.71 12.39 -7.39
C GLY A 173 -24.49 11.74 -7.99
N VAL A 174 -24.07 12.12 -9.17
CA VAL A 174 -22.85 11.60 -9.78
C VAL A 174 -21.69 12.55 -9.48
N GLU A 175 -20.91 12.20 -8.47
CA GLU A 175 -19.69 12.93 -8.12
C GLU A 175 -18.56 12.50 -9.04
N THR A 176 -18.05 13.42 -9.84
CA THR A 176 -16.95 13.16 -10.78
C THR A 176 -15.60 13.60 -10.24
N ASP A 177 -15.58 14.49 -9.25
CA ASP A 177 -14.38 14.94 -8.53
C ASP A 177 -14.75 15.13 -7.05
N GLY A 178 -13.95 14.62 -6.11
CA GLY A 178 -14.21 14.77 -4.68
C GLY A 178 -14.63 13.48 -3.95
N ARG A 179 -15.08 13.64 -2.69
CA ARG A 179 -15.50 12.52 -1.81
C ARG A 179 -16.60 12.95 -0.83
N ALA A 180 -17.81 13.15 -1.34
CA ALA A 180 -18.97 13.67 -0.61
C ALA A 180 -19.29 12.96 0.71
N LEU A 181 -19.21 11.60 0.74
CA LEU A 181 -19.54 10.82 1.93
C LEU A 181 -18.61 11.11 3.12
N ALA A 182 -17.33 11.37 2.88
CA ALA A 182 -16.40 11.73 3.96
C ALA A 182 -16.71 13.12 4.52
N THR A 183 -17.04 14.07 3.64
CA THR A 183 -17.40 15.45 3.99
C THR A 183 -18.70 15.50 4.78
N VAL A 184 -19.74 14.80 4.31
CA VAL A 184 -21.07 14.80 4.98
C VAL A 184 -21.00 14.32 6.43
N LYS A 185 -20.21 13.27 6.72
CA LYS A 185 -19.99 12.78 8.10
C LYS A 185 -19.39 13.83 9.02
N THR A 186 -18.50 14.66 8.46
CA THR A 186 -17.89 15.77 9.20
C THR A 186 -18.93 16.84 9.50
N LEU A 187 -19.74 17.23 8.52
CA LEU A 187 -20.80 18.24 8.67
C LEU A 187 -21.85 17.82 9.70
N THR A 188 -22.31 16.57 9.64
CA THR A 188 -23.29 16.02 10.57
C THR A 188 -22.78 16.02 11.99
N SER A 189 -21.52 15.73 12.21
CA SER A 189 -20.89 15.86 13.54
C SER A 189 -20.86 17.30 14.05
N GLY A 190 -20.84 18.29 13.14
CA GLY A 190 -20.97 19.72 13.43
C GLY A 190 -22.41 20.19 13.66
N GLY A 191 -23.40 19.31 13.48
CA GLY A 191 -24.83 19.59 13.72
C GLY A 191 -25.61 20.10 12.52
N ILE A 192 -25.01 20.09 11.32
CA ILE A 192 -25.67 20.49 10.06
C ILE A 192 -26.30 19.25 9.42
N GLY A 193 -27.61 19.29 9.15
CA GLY A 193 -28.31 18.22 8.45
C GLY A 193 -28.26 18.43 6.93
N VAL A 194 -28.18 17.31 6.18
CA VAL A 194 -28.17 17.30 4.71
C VAL A 194 -29.33 16.47 4.20
N ASP A 195 -30.19 17.06 3.37
CA ASP A 195 -31.19 16.38 2.56
C ASP A 195 -30.76 16.40 1.10
N ALA A 196 -31.25 15.50 0.28
CA ALA A 196 -30.95 15.43 -1.14
C ALA A 196 -32.24 15.41 -1.99
N VAL A 197 -32.11 15.83 -3.22
CA VAL A 197 -33.14 15.75 -4.26
C VAL A 197 -32.48 15.16 -5.51
N ASP A 198 -33.05 14.10 -6.03
CA ASP A 198 -32.61 13.47 -7.25
C ASP A 198 -33.05 14.29 -8.46
N MET A 199 -32.09 14.83 -9.19
CA MET A 199 -32.23 15.61 -10.40
C MET A 199 -31.63 14.90 -11.63
N THR A 200 -31.69 13.57 -11.65
CA THR A 200 -31.15 12.76 -12.76
C THR A 200 -31.87 13.11 -14.08
N ALA A 201 -31.09 13.43 -15.11
CA ALA A 201 -31.58 13.65 -16.47
C ALA A 201 -32.01 12.33 -17.13
N PRO A 202 -32.94 12.37 -18.12
CA PRO A 202 -33.30 11.19 -18.92
C PRO A 202 -32.08 10.68 -19.69
N THR A 203 -31.93 9.35 -19.80
CA THR A 203 -30.86 8.74 -20.60
C THR A 203 -31.13 8.86 -22.08
N HIS A 204 -30.12 9.31 -22.87
CA HIS A 204 -30.20 9.39 -24.34
C HIS A 204 -29.57 8.17 -25.02
N GLU A 205 -30.00 7.93 -26.27
CA GLU A 205 -29.30 7.04 -27.17
C GLU A 205 -27.95 7.67 -27.56
N GLU A 206 -26.85 6.96 -27.27
CA GLU A 206 -25.47 7.47 -27.34
C GLU A 206 -24.49 6.38 -27.73
N ILE A 207 -23.34 6.76 -28.30
CA ILE A 207 -22.22 5.87 -28.53
C ILE A 207 -20.94 6.59 -28.13
N GLN A 208 -20.08 5.94 -27.30
CA GLN A 208 -18.89 6.59 -26.78
C GLN A 208 -17.69 5.62 -26.72
N ILE A 209 -16.50 6.18 -26.68
CA ILE A 209 -15.26 5.46 -26.38
C ILE A 209 -15.10 5.41 -24.87
N LEU A 210 -15.15 4.21 -24.27
CA LEU A 210 -14.93 4.01 -22.83
C LEU A 210 -13.47 3.96 -22.44
N GLY A 211 -12.60 3.50 -23.34
CA GLY A 211 -11.18 3.35 -23.04
C GLY A 211 -10.41 2.70 -24.17
N VAL A 212 -9.10 2.79 -24.07
CA VAL A 212 -8.16 2.16 -25.00
C VAL A 212 -7.14 1.37 -24.21
N GLU A 213 -7.00 0.10 -24.54
CA GLU A 213 -5.98 -0.78 -23.98
C GLU A 213 -4.78 -0.80 -24.93
N MET A 214 -3.61 -0.41 -24.37
CA MET A 214 -2.35 -0.52 -25.08
C MET A 214 -1.86 -1.98 -25.05
N PRO A 215 -1.06 -2.41 -26.04
CA PRO A 215 -0.47 -3.76 -26.05
C PRO A 215 0.31 -4.00 -24.75
N GLU A 216 0.11 -5.18 -24.14
CA GLU A 216 0.91 -5.63 -22.99
C GLU A 216 2.31 -6.06 -23.46
N ASP A 217 2.39 -6.57 -24.71
CA ASP A 217 3.64 -6.98 -25.32
C ASP A 217 4.40 -5.75 -25.85
N LYS A 218 5.74 -5.87 -25.89
CA LYS A 218 6.62 -4.83 -26.36
C LYS A 218 6.36 -4.47 -27.82
N VAL A 219 6.13 -3.20 -28.08
CA VAL A 219 5.92 -2.69 -29.41
C VAL A 219 7.27 -2.40 -30.10
N LEU A 220 7.48 -2.94 -31.29
CA LEU A 220 8.68 -2.73 -32.10
C LEU A 220 8.38 -1.86 -33.33
N VAL A 221 9.33 -0.99 -33.68
CA VAL A 221 9.22 -0.14 -34.86
C VAL A 221 9.09 -1.00 -36.13
N GLY A 222 8.12 -0.66 -36.98
CA GLY A 222 7.86 -1.35 -38.27
C GLY A 222 7.02 -2.63 -38.15
N LYS A 223 6.69 -3.11 -36.93
CA LYS A 223 5.78 -4.25 -36.74
C LYS A 223 4.35 -3.77 -36.50
N ALA A 224 3.37 -4.47 -37.05
CA ALA A 224 1.97 -4.20 -36.79
C ALA A 224 1.59 -4.68 -35.40
N VAL A 225 0.92 -3.85 -34.63
CA VAL A 225 0.33 -4.17 -33.33
C VAL A 225 -1.17 -3.89 -33.36
N THR A 226 -1.93 -4.58 -32.52
CA THR A 226 -3.38 -4.40 -32.43
C THR A 226 -3.70 -3.59 -31.17
N LEU A 227 -4.29 -2.40 -31.38
CA LEU A 227 -4.83 -1.59 -30.30
C LEU A 227 -6.29 -1.97 -30.05
N LYS A 228 -6.69 -2.09 -28.80
CA LYS A 228 -8.06 -2.46 -28.41
C LYS A 228 -8.81 -1.24 -27.92
N VAL A 229 -9.81 -0.81 -28.67
CA VAL A 229 -10.68 0.32 -28.36
C VAL A 229 -12.01 -0.19 -27.85
N THR A 230 -12.34 0.07 -26.61
CA THR A 230 -13.62 -0.30 -26.02
C THR A 230 -14.64 0.79 -26.25
N VAL A 231 -15.71 0.44 -26.96
CA VAL A 231 -16.81 1.32 -27.32
C VAL A 231 -18.10 0.78 -26.70
N GLN A 232 -18.97 1.66 -26.27
CA GLN A 232 -20.30 1.31 -25.81
C GLN A 232 -21.37 2.00 -26.66
N ASN A 233 -22.38 1.23 -27.02
CA ASN A 233 -23.53 1.66 -27.79
C ASN A 233 -24.80 1.37 -26.98
N ASN A 234 -25.58 2.41 -26.60
CA ASN A 234 -26.88 2.25 -25.95
C ASN A 234 -28.08 2.40 -26.88
N TYR A 235 -27.85 2.60 -28.18
CA TYR A 235 -28.92 2.47 -29.16
C TYR A 235 -29.53 1.08 -29.16
N LEU A 236 -30.81 0.98 -29.51
CA LEU A 236 -31.52 -0.31 -29.62
C LEU A 236 -31.04 -1.14 -30.83
N SER A 237 -30.28 -0.56 -31.76
CA SER A 237 -29.80 -1.20 -32.99
C SER A 237 -28.29 -1.05 -33.17
N ALA A 238 -27.70 -1.90 -34.01
CA ALA A 238 -26.31 -1.74 -34.40
C ALA A 238 -26.10 -0.44 -35.16
N LYS A 239 -25.00 0.26 -34.85
CA LYS A 239 -24.59 1.52 -35.49
C LYS A 239 -23.32 1.34 -36.30
N LYS A 240 -23.25 1.96 -37.45
CA LYS A 240 -22.01 2.08 -38.23
C LYS A 240 -21.24 3.27 -37.71
N VAL A 241 -19.98 3.02 -37.34
CA VAL A 241 -19.06 4.02 -36.83
C VAL A 241 -17.77 4.01 -37.65
N SER A 242 -17.12 5.13 -37.74
CA SER A 242 -15.81 5.27 -38.33
C SER A 242 -14.83 5.70 -37.27
N LEU A 243 -13.77 4.92 -37.07
CA LEU A 243 -12.72 5.15 -36.06
C LEU A 243 -11.42 5.57 -36.76
N VAL A 244 -10.89 6.71 -36.36
CA VAL A 244 -9.60 7.25 -36.80
C VAL A 244 -8.63 7.25 -35.65
N VAL A 245 -7.39 6.79 -35.89
CA VAL A 245 -6.27 6.89 -34.94
C VAL A 245 -5.27 7.90 -35.49
N ALA A 246 -5.07 8.99 -34.76
CA ALA A 246 -4.08 10.00 -35.10
C ALA A 246 -2.85 9.90 -34.19
N ASP A 247 -1.65 10.21 -34.71
CA ASP A 247 -0.40 10.26 -33.95
C ASP A 247 0.36 11.54 -34.28
N LYS A 248 0.65 12.38 -33.29
CA LYS A 248 1.39 13.65 -33.42
C LYS A 248 0.94 14.55 -34.59
N GLY A 249 -0.39 14.61 -34.79
CA GLY A 249 -0.98 15.43 -35.86
C GLY A 249 -1.00 14.76 -37.26
N PHE A 250 -0.55 13.50 -37.36
CA PHE A 250 -0.79 12.66 -38.52
C PHE A 250 -2.10 11.87 -38.31
N GLU A 251 -3.04 12.03 -39.21
CA GLU A 251 -4.27 11.24 -39.17
C GLU A 251 -4.08 9.94 -39.96
N GLY A 252 -4.39 8.83 -39.32
CA GLY A 252 -4.44 7.51 -39.96
C GLY A 252 -5.68 7.36 -40.84
N ASP A 253 -5.74 6.26 -41.57
CA ASP A 253 -6.92 5.90 -42.34
C ASP A 253 -8.11 5.57 -41.46
N ALA A 254 -9.29 5.98 -41.87
CA ALA A 254 -10.54 5.69 -41.17
C ALA A 254 -10.88 4.19 -41.32
N THR A 255 -11.17 3.53 -40.19
CA THR A 255 -11.62 2.14 -40.19
C THR A 255 -13.08 2.06 -39.78
N ASP A 256 -13.92 1.46 -40.64
CA ASP A 256 -15.37 1.33 -40.40
C ASP A 256 -15.68 0.06 -39.60
N PHE A 257 -16.53 0.22 -38.57
CA PHE A 257 -17.03 -0.86 -37.75
C PHE A 257 -18.55 -0.82 -37.64
N GLU A 258 -19.15 -1.98 -37.38
CA GLU A 258 -20.56 -2.10 -36.99
C GLU A 258 -20.63 -2.47 -35.51
N VAL A 259 -21.02 -1.53 -34.65
CA VAL A 259 -21.07 -1.68 -33.18
C VAL A 259 -22.49 -2.07 -32.78
N LYS A 260 -22.63 -3.25 -32.20
CA LYS A 260 -23.90 -3.78 -31.67
C LYS A 260 -24.26 -3.07 -30.35
N PRO A 261 -25.54 -3.09 -29.95
CA PRO A 261 -25.93 -2.62 -28.61
C PRO A 261 -25.10 -3.27 -27.48
N GLY A 262 -24.70 -2.43 -26.51
CA GLY A 262 -23.86 -2.84 -25.38
C GLY A 262 -22.37 -2.53 -25.59
N LYS A 263 -21.53 -3.09 -24.72
CA LYS A 263 -20.07 -2.89 -24.69
C LYS A 263 -19.40 -3.82 -25.71
N GLN A 264 -18.52 -3.26 -26.54
CA GLN A 264 -17.77 -4.00 -27.56
C GLN A 264 -16.34 -3.48 -27.65
N THR A 265 -15.37 -4.37 -27.84
CA THR A 265 -13.98 -4.03 -28.10
C THR A 265 -13.71 -4.12 -29.61
N LEU A 266 -13.18 -3.04 -30.17
CA LEU A 266 -12.76 -2.92 -31.57
C LEU A 266 -11.25 -3.13 -31.65
N GLU A 267 -10.78 -3.99 -32.54
CA GLU A 267 -9.39 -4.27 -32.76
C GLU A 267 -8.89 -3.45 -33.97
N VAL A 268 -7.92 -2.57 -33.73
CA VAL A 268 -7.35 -1.67 -34.74
C VAL A 268 -5.88 -1.97 -34.94
N PRO A 269 -5.48 -2.50 -36.11
CA PRO A 269 -4.08 -2.73 -36.40
C PRO A 269 -3.37 -1.40 -36.71
N VAL A 270 -2.26 -1.13 -36.02
CA VAL A 270 -1.44 0.07 -36.20
C VAL A 270 0.03 -0.35 -36.35
N THR A 271 0.79 0.35 -37.20
CA THR A 271 2.24 0.17 -37.35
C THR A 271 2.96 1.47 -37.10
N PHE A 272 3.82 1.47 -36.08
CA PHE A 272 4.62 2.64 -35.71
C PHE A 272 5.93 2.65 -36.51
N GLN A 273 6.24 3.78 -37.17
CA GLN A 273 7.43 3.90 -38.03
C GLN A 273 8.64 4.52 -37.32
N ALA A 274 8.52 4.94 -36.09
CA ALA A 274 9.59 5.57 -35.32
C ALA A 274 9.53 5.12 -33.84
N ALA A 275 10.67 5.15 -33.17
CA ALA A 275 10.74 5.05 -31.73
C ALA A 275 10.43 6.40 -31.05
N GLY A 276 10.20 6.37 -29.76
CA GLY A 276 9.91 7.52 -28.91
C GLY A 276 8.46 7.63 -28.51
N LEU A 277 8.10 8.77 -27.94
CA LEU A 277 6.75 9.02 -27.42
C LEU A 277 5.76 9.28 -28.57
N HIS A 278 4.74 8.45 -28.68
CA HIS A 278 3.59 8.58 -29.58
C HIS A 278 2.41 9.14 -28.81
N ASP A 279 1.78 10.19 -29.36
CA ASP A 279 0.65 10.93 -28.78
C ASP A 279 -0.61 10.55 -29.58
N LEU A 280 -1.34 9.55 -29.10
CA LEU A 280 -2.40 8.86 -29.82
C LEU A 280 -3.78 9.45 -29.49
N ARG A 281 -4.47 9.90 -30.53
CA ARG A 281 -5.84 10.35 -30.45
C ARG A 281 -6.76 9.43 -31.24
N PHE A 282 -7.75 8.89 -30.56
CA PHE A 282 -8.81 8.04 -31.12
C PHE A 282 -10.04 8.91 -31.32
N SER A 283 -10.57 8.96 -32.53
CA SER A 283 -11.76 9.75 -32.86
C SER A 283 -12.82 8.85 -33.47
N LEU A 284 -14.00 8.77 -32.83
CA LEU A 284 -15.14 8.01 -33.29
C LEU A 284 -16.13 8.93 -33.96
N THR A 285 -16.67 8.55 -35.13
CA THR A 285 -17.71 9.31 -35.82
C THR A 285 -18.91 8.40 -36.02
N ALA A 286 -20.07 8.82 -35.48
CA ALA A 286 -21.37 8.18 -35.67
C ALA A 286 -22.37 9.23 -36.21
N GLY A 287 -23.32 8.80 -37.08
CA GLY A 287 -24.15 9.74 -37.83
C GLY A 287 -25.21 10.53 -37.03
N ASP A 288 -25.62 10.02 -35.85
CA ASP A 288 -26.74 10.56 -35.06
C ASP A 288 -26.37 10.65 -33.58
N ASP A 289 -25.16 11.12 -33.28
CA ASP A 289 -24.61 11.14 -31.94
C ASP A 289 -24.86 12.48 -31.23
N ASN A 290 -25.15 12.47 -29.93
CA ASN A 290 -25.58 13.66 -29.20
C ASN A 290 -24.42 14.35 -28.47
N LEU A 291 -23.43 13.58 -27.93
CA LEU A 291 -22.31 14.10 -27.16
C LEU A 291 -20.99 13.91 -27.92
N SER A 292 -20.51 14.94 -28.56
CA SER A 292 -19.25 14.86 -29.32
C SER A 292 -18.01 14.79 -28.43
N GLN A 293 -18.10 15.15 -27.16
CA GLN A 293 -16.99 15.18 -26.20
C GLN A 293 -16.46 13.80 -25.88
N ASN A 294 -17.33 12.79 -25.74
CA ASN A 294 -16.98 11.42 -25.38
C ASN A 294 -16.60 10.53 -26.58
N ASN A 295 -16.56 11.13 -27.78
CA ASN A 295 -16.15 10.52 -29.05
C ASN A 295 -14.65 10.66 -29.33
N SER A 296 -13.92 11.41 -28.52
CA SER A 296 -12.47 11.57 -28.61
C SER A 296 -11.81 10.97 -27.38
N PHE A 297 -10.82 10.11 -27.60
CA PHE A 297 -10.06 9.49 -26.50
C PHE A 297 -8.56 9.69 -26.73
N GLN A 298 -7.87 10.20 -25.70
CA GLN A 298 -6.44 10.48 -25.74
C GLN A 298 -5.67 9.39 -24.98
N SER A 299 -4.66 8.84 -25.63
CA SER A 299 -3.74 7.90 -25.01
C SER A 299 -2.32 8.11 -25.52
N PHE A 300 -1.36 7.36 -25.03
CA PHE A 300 0.01 7.48 -25.48
C PHE A 300 0.72 6.12 -25.42
N LEU A 301 1.78 6.01 -26.23
CA LEU A 301 2.67 4.88 -26.21
C LEU A 301 4.10 5.41 -26.31
N ASN A 302 4.98 4.98 -25.42
CA ASN A 302 6.40 5.24 -25.55
C ASN A 302 7.08 3.98 -26.09
N ILE A 303 7.64 4.08 -27.29
CA ILE A 303 8.44 2.99 -27.89
C ILE A 303 9.89 3.33 -27.60
N PRO A 304 10.55 2.62 -26.66
CA PRO A 304 11.91 2.95 -26.26
C PRO A 304 12.89 2.76 -27.41
N VAL A 305 13.93 3.57 -27.41
CA VAL A 305 15.05 3.41 -28.33
C VAL A 305 15.91 2.25 -27.80
N PHE A 306 16.10 1.22 -28.62
CA PHE A 306 16.96 0.08 -28.30
C PHE A 306 17.99 -0.12 -29.39
N GLU A 307 19.17 0.45 -29.20
CA GLU A 307 20.22 0.43 -30.21
C GLU A 307 21.54 -0.17 -29.74
N ASN A 308 21.95 0.05 -28.48
CA ASN A 308 23.27 -0.25 -27.98
C ASN A 308 23.29 -1.44 -27.00
N VAL A 309 24.10 -2.44 -27.32
CA VAL A 309 24.31 -3.62 -26.48
C VAL A 309 25.77 -3.71 -26.08
N LEU A 310 26.03 -3.82 -24.76
CA LEU A 310 27.36 -4.11 -24.21
C LEU A 310 27.49 -5.61 -23.97
N VAL A 311 28.42 -6.27 -24.62
CA VAL A 311 28.74 -7.67 -24.32
C VAL A 311 30.04 -7.72 -23.53
N LEU A 312 30.01 -8.27 -22.35
CA LEU A 312 31.19 -8.55 -21.53
C LEU A 312 31.49 -10.04 -21.60
N GLU A 313 32.70 -10.41 -22.01
CA GLU A 313 33.14 -11.80 -22.11
C GLU A 313 34.27 -12.11 -21.13
N ASN A 314 34.32 -13.36 -20.65
CA ASN A 314 35.41 -13.87 -19.81
C ASN A 314 36.67 -14.20 -20.67
N GLN A 315 36.54 -15.05 -21.68
CA GLN A 315 37.62 -15.41 -22.57
C GLN A 315 37.53 -14.66 -23.88
N PRO A 316 38.64 -14.14 -24.42
CA PRO A 316 38.61 -13.38 -25.68
C PRO A 316 38.01 -14.18 -26.84
N GLY A 317 36.93 -13.66 -27.44
CA GLY A 317 36.22 -14.26 -28.56
C GLY A 317 35.17 -15.30 -28.18
N GLU A 318 34.92 -15.55 -26.91
CA GLU A 318 33.88 -16.46 -26.42
C GLU A 318 32.47 -16.02 -26.81
N SER A 319 32.27 -14.72 -26.97
CA SER A 319 30.98 -14.12 -27.36
C SER A 319 30.82 -13.96 -28.88
N ALA A 320 31.73 -14.40 -29.71
CA ALA A 320 31.81 -14.03 -31.13
C ALA A 320 30.51 -14.34 -31.92
N ASP A 321 29.95 -15.54 -31.76
CA ASP A 321 28.73 -15.95 -32.47
C ASP A 321 27.48 -15.18 -31.97
N LEU A 322 27.38 -14.97 -30.68
CA LEU A 322 26.32 -14.19 -30.08
C LEU A 322 26.40 -12.71 -30.48
N ALA A 323 27.57 -12.12 -30.40
CA ALA A 323 27.82 -10.74 -30.81
C ALA A 323 27.56 -10.53 -32.31
N ALA A 324 27.90 -11.50 -33.14
CA ALA A 324 27.61 -11.46 -34.59
C ALA A 324 26.10 -11.50 -34.84
N LEU A 325 25.38 -12.37 -34.14
CA LEU A 325 23.93 -12.46 -34.24
C LEU A 325 23.21 -11.16 -33.79
N LEU A 326 23.59 -10.64 -32.63
CA LEU A 326 23.00 -9.39 -32.11
C LEU A 326 23.41 -8.18 -32.98
N GLY A 327 24.60 -8.22 -33.59
CA GLY A 327 25.09 -7.18 -34.48
C GLY A 327 24.33 -7.04 -35.81
N GLU A 328 23.43 -7.97 -36.14
CA GLU A 328 22.50 -7.84 -37.26
C GLU A 328 21.43 -6.74 -36.99
N ASP A 329 21.00 -6.57 -35.73
CA ASP A 329 19.95 -5.65 -35.35
C ASP A 329 20.43 -4.49 -34.47
N PHE A 330 21.54 -4.65 -33.73
CA PHE A 330 21.99 -3.70 -32.70
C PHE A 330 23.45 -3.26 -32.93
N ARG A 331 23.80 -2.13 -32.32
CA ARG A 331 25.19 -1.69 -32.22
C ARG A 331 25.84 -2.38 -31.02
N VAL A 332 26.58 -3.46 -31.27
CA VAL A 332 27.22 -4.28 -30.25
C VAL A 332 28.62 -3.77 -29.94
N THR A 333 28.90 -3.54 -28.65
CA THR A 333 30.24 -3.28 -28.12
C THR A 333 30.70 -4.50 -27.34
N VAL A 334 31.76 -5.16 -27.75
CA VAL A 334 32.35 -6.31 -27.05
C VAL A 334 33.57 -5.84 -26.27
N LEU A 335 33.60 -6.16 -24.96
CA LEU A 335 34.72 -5.92 -24.06
C LEU A 335 35.05 -7.19 -23.29
N ASN A 336 36.34 -7.52 -23.16
CA ASN A 336 36.77 -8.58 -22.28
C ASN A 336 37.02 -8.04 -20.88
N ILE A 337 36.42 -8.66 -19.85
CA ILE A 337 36.41 -8.15 -18.46
C ILE A 337 37.84 -8.05 -17.86
N HIS A 338 38.81 -8.85 -18.35
CA HIS A 338 40.17 -8.88 -17.84
C HIS A 338 41.16 -8.03 -18.64
N THR A 339 41.00 -7.97 -19.96
CA THR A 339 41.96 -7.29 -20.84
C THR A 339 41.58 -5.87 -21.22
N ASP A 340 40.27 -5.51 -21.16
CA ASP A 340 39.72 -4.20 -21.45
C ASP A 340 39.32 -3.41 -20.20
N ALA A 341 39.93 -3.67 -19.07
CA ALA A 341 39.57 -3.09 -17.77
C ALA A 341 39.46 -1.54 -17.77
N ASP A 342 40.35 -0.87 -18.53
CA ASP A 342 40.36 0.60 -18.65
C ASP A 342 39.16 1.18 -19.46
N ARG A 343 38.43 0.31 -20.18
CA ARG A 343 37.31 0.67 -21.04
C ARG A 343 35.97 0.28 -20.43
N LEU A 344 35.96 -0.46 -19.32
CA LEU A 344 34.75 -0.89 -18.65
C LEU A 344 34.04 0.31 -18.04
N PRO A 345 32.69 0.39 -18.12
CA PRO A 345 31.93 1.37 -17.41
C PRO A 345 32.16 1.28 -15.89
N THR A 346 32.38 2.40 -15.22
CA THR A 346 32.74 2.43 -13.80
C THR A 346 31.54 2.70 -12.89
N SER A 347 30.39 3.06 -13.46
CA SER A 347 29.18 3.45 -12.72
C SER A 347 27.91 3.04 -13.46
N ALA A 348 26.80 2.95 -12.74
CA ALA A 348 25.47 2.73 -13.32
C ALA A 348 25.12 3.78 -14.38
N LYS A 349 25.55 5.03 -14.18
CA LYS A 349 25.35 6.13 -15.12
C LYS A 349 26.05 5.89 -16.47
N GLU A 350 27.27 5.37 -16.44
CA GLU A 350 28.00 5.03 -17.66
C GLU A 350 27.43 3.80 -18.36
N LEU A 351 26.89 2.83 -17.57
CA LEU A 351 26.16 1.67 -18.10
C LEU A 351 24.89 2.08 -18.86
N CYS A 352 24.23 3.18 -18.49
CA CYS A 352 23.05 3.70 -19.20
C CYS A 352 23.32 4.18 -20.64
N ALA A 353 24.57 4.20 -21.08
CA ALA A 353 24.90 4.34 -22.51
C ALA A 353 24.52 3.10 -23.33
N TYR A 354 24.17 2.01 -22.69
CA TYR A 354 23.74 0.74 -23.27
C TYR A 354 22.38 0.38 -22.68
N GLU A 355 21.43 0.03 -23.53
CA GLU A 355 20.10 -0.42 -23.12
C GLU A 355 20.13 -1.85 -22.58
N GLN A 356 21.12 -2.66 -23.02
CA GLN A 356 21.33 -4.02 -22.55
C GLN A 356 22.81 -4.31 -22.27
N VAL A 357 23.06 -5.01 -21.16
CA VAL A 357 24.34 -5.62 -20.82
C VAL A 357 24.19 -7.13 -20.92
N VAL A 358 25.07 -7.77 -21.69
CA VAL A 358 25.14 -9.22 -21.83
C VAL A 358 26.43 -9.73 -21.19
N LEU A 359 26.32 -10.61 -20.23
CA LEU A 359 27.43 -11.25 -19.53
C LEU A 359 27.64 -12.66 -20.08
N VAL A 360 28.71 -12.89 -20.80
CA VAL A 360 29.04 -14.18 -21.37
C VAL A 360 30.13 -14.86 -20.54
N ASN A 361 29.75 -15.90 -19.85
CA ASN A 361 30.60 -16.69 -18.96
C ASN A 361 31.27 -15.86 -17.85
N ILE A 362 30.56 -14.92 -17.27
CA ILE A 362 31.06 -14.05 -16.21
C ILE A 362 30.65 -14.62 -14.84
N ALA A 363 31.63 -14.82 -13.97
CA ALA A 363 31.45 -15.23 -12.59
C ALA A 363 31.30 -14.00 -11.65
N ASN A 364 30.80 -14.19 -10.44
CA ASN A 364 30.76 -13.11 -9.43
C ASN A 364 32.16 -12.63 -9.05
N SER A 365 33.12 -13.56 -9.00
CA SER A 365 34.54 -13.25 -8.75
C SER A 365 35.16 -12.35 -9.83
N ASP A 366 34.66 -12.38 -11.08
CA ASP A 366 35.11 -11.48 -12.13
C ASP A 366 34.56 -10.06 -11.90
N LEU A 367 33.30 -9.95 -11.53
CA LEU A 367 32.64 -8.65 -11.25
C LEU A 367 33.22 -7.94 -10.03
N THR A 368 33.69 -8.69 -9.03
CA THR A 368 34.25 -8.17 -7.77
C THR A 368 35.79 -8.29 -7.71
N GLY A 369 36.41 -8.81 -8.78
CA GLY A 369 37.83 -9.05 -8.88
C GLY A 369 38.65 -7.76 -9.06
N LYS A 370 39.97 -7.93 -9.11
CA LYS A 370 40.92 -6.82 -9.26
C LYS A 370 40.90 -6.15 -10.65
N ASP A 371 40.43 -6.87 -11.67
CA ASP A 371 40.38 -6.42 -13.05
C ASP A 371 39.08 -5.64 -13.35
N ALA A 372 38.01 -5.87 -12.59
CA ALA A 372 36.78 -5.08 -12.66
C ALA A 372 36.89 -3.73 -11.93
N PRO A 373 36.13 -2.71 -12.36
CA PRO A 373 36.00 -1.47 -11.60
C PRO A 373 35.50 -1.74 -10.18
N ASN A 374 35.98 -0.96 -9.20
CA ASN A 374 35.57 -1.16 -7.81
C ASN A 374 34.08 -0.92 -7.63
N GLY A 375 33.35 -1.91 -7.10
CA GLY A 375 31.89 -1.86 -6.93
C GLY A 375 31.11 -2.04 -8.24
N PHE A 376 31.67 -2.71 -9.24
CA PHE A 376 31.03 -2.95 -10.53
C PHE A 376 29.75 -3.79 -10.40
N ASP A 377 29.71 -4.76 -9.49
CA ASP A 377 28.52 -5.52 -9.13
C ASP A 377 27.39 -4.64 -8.62
N GLN A 378 27.71 -3.66 -7.76
CA GLN A 378 26.75 -2.66 -7.28
C GLN A 378 26.32 -1.71 -8.42
N ALA A 379 27.24 -1.28 -9.30
CA ALA A 379 26.90 -0.44 -10.44
C ALA A 379 25.95 -1.18 -11.41
N LEU A 380 26.17 -2.47 -11.64
CA LEU A 380 25.31 -3.31 -12.47
C LEU A 380 23.95 -3.51 -11.83
N TYR A 381 23.91 -3.73 -10.50
CA TYR A 381 22.63 -3.80 -9.76
C TYR A 381 21.84 -2.49 -9.87
N ASP A 382 22.49 -1.33 -9.65
CA ASP A 382 21.82 -0.03 -9.74
C ASP A 382 21.36 0.27 -11.17
N TYR A 383 22.12 -0.13 -12.18
CA TYR A 383 21.76 -0.03 -13.59
C TYR A 383 20.47 -0.79 -13.91
N VAL A 384 20.33 -2.02 -13.41
CA VAL A 384 19.10 -2.81 -13.64
C VAL A 384 17.98 -2.33 -12.72
N TYR A 385 18.21 -2.36 -11.41
CA TYR A 385 17.15 -2.17 -10.40
C TYR A 385 16.58 -0.76 -10.40
N ARG A 386 17.43 0.27 -10.54
CA ARG A 386 17.03 1.67 -10.43
C ARG A 386 16.83 2.36 -11.76
N MET A 387 17.76 2.12 -12.73
CA MET A 387 17.78 2.82 -14.01
C MET A 387 16.91 2.14 -15.08
N GLY A 388 16.48 0.91 -14.84
CA GLY A 388 15.65 0.16 -15.78
C GLY A 388 16.41 -0.53 -16.90
N GLY A 389 17.73 -0.65 -16.79
CA GLY A 389 18.56 -1.36 -17.78
C GLY A 389 18.28 -2.86 -17.82
N SER A 390 18.66 -3.49 -18.91
CA SER A 390 18.44 -4.92 -19.16
C SER A 390 19.72 -5.71 -18.99
N LEU A 391 19.61 -6.88 -18.36
CA LEU A 391 20.73 -7.80 -18.15
C LEU A 391 20.41 -9.19 -18.72
N LEU A 392 21.26 -9.68 -19.62
CA LEU A 392 21.25 -11.07 -20.07
C LEU A 392 22.51 -11.76 -19.57
N THR A 393 22.37 -12.88 -18.89
CA THR A 393 23.52 -13.72 -18.50
C THR A 393 23.52 -15.03 -19.26
N VAL A 394 24.67 -15.43 -19.72
CA VAL A 394 24.88 -16.61 -20.58
C VAL A 394 26.07 -17.39 -20.02
N GLY A 395 26.03 -18.70 -20.09
CA GLY A 395 27.18 -19.55 -19.74
C GLY A 395 28.27 -19.54 -20.80
N GLY A 396 29.28 -20.41 -20.64
CA GLY A 396 30.40 -20.54 -21.56
C GLY A 396 31.34 -21.69 -21.21
N GLN A 397 32.64 -21.53 -21.46
CA GLN A 397 33.64 -22.55 -21.16
C GLN A 397 33.78 -22.81 -19.67
N ASN A 398 33.89 -24.08 -19.32
CA ASN A 398 34.06 -24.51 -17.94
C ASN A 398 35.54 -24.43 -17.51
N ASP A 399 35.71 -24.10 -16.23
CA ASP A 399 37.01 -24.19 -15.56
C ASP A 399 37.42 -25.66 -15.30
N VAL A 400 38.70 -25.88 -15.02
CA VAL A 400 39.16 -27.15 -14.54
C VAL A 400 39.41 -27.07 -13.04
N GLY A 401 38.63 -27.81 -12.28
CA GLY A 401 38.77 -27.89 -10.83
C GLY A 401 40.10 -28.51 -10.37
N ALA A 402 40.42 -28.36 -9.10
CA ALA A 402 41.62 -28.91 -8.49
C ALA A 402 41.70 -30.45 -8.59
N ASP A 403 40.57 -31.12 -8.76
CA ASP A 403 40.44 -32.57 -8.97
C ASP A 403 40.53 -32.98 -10.46
N GLY A 404 40.75 -32.00 -11.37
CA GLY A 404 40.84 -32.22 -12.82
C GLY A 404 39.48 -32.38 -13.50
N LYS A 405 38.35 -32.16 -12.79
CA LYS A 405 37.01 -32.19 -13.38
C LYS A 405 36.60 -30.82 -13.86
N PRO A 406 35.74 -30.73 -14.92
CA PRO A 406 35.18 -29.47 -15.32
C PRO A 406 34.25 -28.94 -14.25
N THR A 407 34.36 -27.64 -13.93
CA THR A 407 33.52 -26.89 -12.99
C THR A 407 32.94 -25.69 -13.70
N PRO A 408 31.69 -25.28 -13.41
CA PRO A 408 31.13 -24.06 -14.02
C PRO A 408 31.99 -22.87 -13.63
N HIS A 409 32.29 -21.99 -14.59
CA HIS A 409 32.81 -20.66 -14.33
C HIS A 409 31.63 -19.73 -13.99
N ALA A 410 30.78 -19.43 -14.96
CA ALA A 410 29.49 -18.81 -14.72
C ALA A 410 28.53 -19.79 -13.98
N TYR A 411 27.60 -19.28 -13.25
CA TYR A 411 26.61 -20.05 -12.45
C TYR A 411 27.23 -21.01 -11.43
N ASN A 412 28.48 -20.76 -11.05
CA ASN A 412 29.14 -21.52 -9.99
C ASN A 412 28.47 -21.16 -8.65
N ARG A 413 27.90 -22.16 -7.97
CA ARG A 413 27.15 -21.94 -6.73
C ARG A 413 28.04 -21.42 -5.60
N SER A 414 29.24 -21.92 -5.43
CA SER A 414 30.14 -21.47 -4.36
C SER A 414 30.58 -20.02 -4.55
N ASP A 415 30.66 -19.53 -5.79
CA ASP A 415 30.99 -18.17 -6.14
C ASP A 415 29.79 -17.23 -6.01
N LEU A 416 28.59 -17.71 -6.39
CA LEU A 416 27.36 -16.90 -6.40
C LEU A 416 26.66 -16.81 -5.05
N SER A 417 26.83 -17.81 -4.17
CA SER A 417 26.02 -17.93 -2.94
C SER A 417 26.14 -16.71 -2.02
N GLY A 418 25.01 -16.05 -1.77
CA GLY A 418 24.92 -14.88 -0.87
C GLY A 418 25.39 -13.56 -1.49
N THR A 419 25.76 -13.54 -2.77
CA THR A 419 26.26 -12.35 -3.47
C THR A 419 25.13 -11.46 -3.99
N LEU A 420 25.46 -10.22 -4.28
CA LEU A 420 24.54 -9.28 -4.94
C LEU A 420 24.22 -9.77 -6.37
N PHE A 421 25.19 -10.35 -7.07
CA PHE A 421 24.97 -10.89 -8.40
C PHE A 421 23.93 -12.03 -8.39
N GLN A 422 24.02 -12.95 -7.42
CA GLN A 422 22.97 -13.99 -7.26
C GLN A 422 21.57 -13.37 -7.01
N GLN A 423 21.49 -12.24 -6.33
CA GLN A 423 20.20 -11.57 -6.11
C GLN A 423 19.60 -11.06 -7.42
N MET A 424 20.41 -10.63 -8.38
CA MET A 424 19.95 -10.13 -9.69
C MET A 424 19.38 -11.23 -10.58
N LEU A 425 19.91 -12.45 -10.53
CA LEU A 425 19.52 -13.52 -11.44
C LEU A 425 18.10 -14.05 -11.17
N PRO A 426 17.29 -14.41 -12.19
CA PRO A 426 15.97 -15.06 -12.05
C PRO A 426 16.07 -16.48 -11.51
N VAL A 427 17.27 -17.01 -11.46
CA VAL A 427 17.58 -18.38 -11.02
C VAL A 427 18.54 -18.35 -9.85
N GLN A 428 18.50 -19.41 -9.07
CA GLN A 428 19.49 -19.69 -8.03
C GLN A 428 20.40 -20.83 -8.49
N ALA A 429 21.69 -20.59 -8.53
CA ALA A 429 22.66 -21.64 -8.83
C ALA A 429 22.56 -22.71 -7.74
N ILE A 430 22.34 -23.93 -8.15
CA ILE A 430 22.35 -25.10 -7.30
C ILE A 430 23.27 -26.14 -7.93
N ASP A 431 23.93 -26.94 -7.14
CA ASP A 431 24.63 -28.09 -7.69
C ASP A 431 23.60 -29.08 -8.23
N TYR A 432 23.64 -29.34 -9.52
CA TYR A 432 22.81 -30.38 -10.09
C TYR A 432 23.42 -31.74 -9.76
N THR A 433 22.92 -32.32 -8.74
CA THR A 433 23.38 -33.56 -8.17
C THR A 433 22.22 -34.54 -7.98
N PRO A 434 22.47 -35.82 -7.82
CA PRO A 434 21.42 -36.74 -7.39
C PRO A 434 20.65 -36.18 -6.20
N PRO A 435 19.36 -36.48 -6.06
CA PRO A 435 18.56 -35.96 -4.96
C PRO A 435 19.26 -36.10 -3.63
N ILE A 436 19.26 -35.06 -2.81
CA ILE A 436 19.77 -35.07 -1.45
C ILE A 436 18.64 -35.16 -0.45
N ALA A 437 18.79 -35.98 0.60
CA ALA A 437 17.91 -35.92 1.77
C ALA A 437 18.61 -35.16 2.91
N VAL A 438 17.97 -34.10 3.36
CA VAL A 438 18.49 -33.23 4.43
C VAL A 438 17.58 -33.33 5.66
N MET A 439 18.19 -33.51 6.84
CA MET A 439 17.52 -33.33 8.11
C MET A 439 17.99 -32.02 8.77
N LEU A 440 17.10 -31.06 8.92
CA LEU A 440 17.34 -29.83 9.68
C LEU A 440 17.09 -30.11 11.16
N VAL A 441 18.15 -30.14 11.97
CA VAL A 441 18.11 -30.42 13.38
C VAL A 441 18.36 -29.14 14.15
N ILE A 442 17.31 -28.59 14.76
CA ILE A 442 17.31 -27.24 15.35
C ILE A 442 17.19 -27.34 16.87
N ASP A 443 18.15 -26.72 17.54
CA ASP A 443 18.16 -26.60 19.00
C ASP A 443 17.03 -25.69 19.47
N CYS A 444 16.11 -26.27 20.28
CA CYS A 444 14.96 -25.59 20.87
C CYS A 444 15.17 -25.32 22.38
N SER A 445 16.39 -25.50 22.90
CA SER A 445 16.67 -25.28 24.29
C SER A 445 16.58 -23.80 24.70
N GLY A 446 16.37 -23.55 26.00
CA GLY A 446 16.20 -22.17 26.51
C GLY A 446 17.41 -21.25 26.28
N SER A 447 18.60 -21.78 25.98
CA SER A 447 19.80 -21.02 25.64
C SER A 447 19.73 -20.40 24.22
N MET A 448 18.88 -20.93 23.34
CA MET A 448 18.61 -20.38 22.02
C MET A 448 17.76 -19.11 22.05
N SER A 449 17.33 -18.65 23.23
CA SER A 449 16.60 -17.39 23.40
C SER A 449 17.39 -16.16 22.87
N SER A 450 16.75 -14.98 22.86
CA SER A 450 17.37 -13.70 22.44
C SER A 450 17.65 -13.57 20.93
N GLY A 451 16.74 -14.07 20.07
CA GLY A 451 16.80 -13.91 18.62
C GLY A 451 17.61 -15.00 17.89
N ARG A 452 18.31 -15.89 18.60
CA ARG A 452 19.05 -17.03 17.99
C ARG A 452 18.11 -18.03 17.36
N PHE A 453 17.03 -18.35 18.06
CA PHE A 453 16.02 -19.30 17.60
C PHE A 453 15.31 -18.80 16.34
N GLU A 454 14.85 -17.56 16.34
CA GLU A 454 14.21 -16.94 15.18
C GLU A 454 15.17 -16.84 13.98
N ALA A 455 16.45 -16.59 14.22
CA ALA A 455 17.47 -16.60 13.16
C ALA A 455 17.69 -17.99 12.58
N ALA A 456 17.67 -19.04 13.42
CA ALA A 456 17.77 -20.43 12.99
C ALA A 456 16.55 -20.83 12.14
N LEU A 457 15.32 -20.44 12.53
CA LEU A 457 14.11 -20.74 11.78
C LEU A 457 14.11 -20.05 10.41
N ARG A 458 14.48 -18.76 10.34
CA ARG A 458 14.63 -18.05 9.05
C ARG A 458 15.66 -18.73 8.16
N GLY A 459 16.84 -19.08 8.73
CA GLY A 459 17.87 -19.83 8.01
C GLY A 459 17.37 -21.16 7.45
N ALA A 460 16.57 -21.89 8.22
CA ALA A 460 15.96 -23.14 7.79
C ALA A 460 14.93 -22.94 6.66
N GLU A 461 14.09 -21.90 6.73
CA GLU A 461 13.15 -21.57 5.63
C GLU A 461 13.88 -21.24 4.33
N GLU A 462 14.91 -20.40 4.40
CA GLU A 462 15.73 -20.05 3.22
C GLU A 462 16.58 -21.23 2.71
N CYS A 463 17.03 -22.12 3.58
CA CYS A 463 17.66 -23.38 3.19
C CYS A 463 16.68 -24.25 2.40
N LEU A 464 15.45 -24.41 2.90
CA LEU A 464 14.39 -25.12 2.18
C LEU A 464 14.16 -24.53 0.77
N ASP A 465 14.29 -23.19 0.62
CA ASP A 465 14.14 -22.52 -0.67
C ASP A 465 15.24 -22.84 -1.68
N SER A 466 16.38 -23.30 -1.21
CA SER A 466 17.51 -23.72 -2.08
C SER A 466 17.41 -25.17 -2.57
N LEU A 467 16.54 -25.99 -1.95
CA LEU A 467 16.29 -27.36 -2.35
C LEU A 467 15.29 -27.42 -3.53
N THR A 468 15.49 -28.43 -4.38
CA THR A 468 14.64 -28.70 -5.54
C THR A 468 13.49 -29.65 -5.20
N GLU A 469 12.45 -29.75 -6.05
CA GLU A 469 11.34 -30.69 -5.88
C GLU A 469 11.77 -32.17 -5.85
N ARG A 470 12.97 -32.48 -6.32
CA ARG A 470 13.55 -33.82 -6.32
C ARG A 470 14.25 -34.19 -5.00
N ASP A 471 14.57 -33.16 -4.20
CA ASP A 471 15.25 -33.34 -2.93
C ASP A 471 14.26 -33.69 -1.83
N TYR A 472 14.78 -34.11 -0.69
CA TYR A 472 14.00 -34.50 0.48
C TYR A 472 14.44 -33.62 1.68
N CYS A 473 13.49 -33.21 2.50
CA CYS A 473 13.78 -32.43 3.69
C CYS A 473 12.92 -32.91 4.85
N GLY A 474 13.53 -33.07 6.02
CA GLY A 474 12.88 -33.30 7.29
C GLY A 474 13.25 -32.21 8.29
N VAL A 475 12.44 -32.05 9.33
CA VAL A 475 12.61 -31.01 10.38
C VAL A 475 12.49 -31.65 11.75
N MET A 476 13.50 -31.49 12.57
CA MET A 476 13.56 -31.97 13.93
C MET A 476 13.95 -30.86 14.90
N GLY A 477 13.16 -30.69 15.94
CA GLY A 477 13.51 -29.85 17.08
C GLY A 477 14.06 -30.70 18.23
N PHE A 478 15.03 -30.20 18.98
CA PHE A 478 15.60 -30.95 20.12
C PHE A 478 15.96 -30.05 21.30
N SER A 479 15.91 -30.65 22.50
CA SER A 479 16.38 -30.07 23.75
C SER A 479 16.88 -31.18 24.64
N THR A 480 16.18 -31.59 25.71
CA THR A 480 16.42 -32.82 26.49
C THR A 480 15.90 -34.08 25.81
N SER A 481 15.06 -33.92 24.81
CA SER A 481 14.53 -34.96 23.92
C SER A 481 14.40 -34.41 22.53
N SER A 482 14.35 -35.26 21.54
CA SER A 482 14.19 -34.89 20.15
C SER A 482 12.78 -35.18 19.69
N THR A 483 12.24 -34.26 18.85
CA THR A 483 10.93 -34.42 18.26
C THR A 483 11.02 -34.17 16.75
N GLU A 484 10.63 -35.17 15.99
CA GLU A 484 10.48 -35.04 14.53
C GLU A 484 9.17 -34.28 14.23
N HIS A 485 9.28 -33.02 13.80
CA HIS A 485 8.13 -32.18 13.46
C HIS A 485 7.60 -32.47 12.06
N VAL A 486 8.50 -32.85 11.17
CA VAL A 486 8.16 -33.36 9.84
C VAL A 486 9.17 -34.44 9.44
N SER A 487 8.67 -35.58 9.03
CA SER A 487 9.49 -36.68 8.50
C SER A 487 10.17 -36.28 7.20
N VAL A 488 11.30 -36.91 6.89
CA VAL A 488 12.01 -36.67 5.63
C VAL A 488 11.08 -36.99 4.46
N MET A 489 10.63 -35.98 3.77
CA MET A 489 9.66 -36.05 2.65
C MET A 489 10.13 -35.25 1.43
N PRO A 490 9.56 -35.53 0.22
CA PRO A 490 9.92 -34.77 -0.96
C PRO A 490 9.62 -33.27 -0.80
N VAL A 491 10.55 -32.43 -1.27
CA VAL A 491 10.44 -30.97 -1.25
C VAL A 491 9.30 -30.47 -2.17
N SER A 492 8.75 -31.32 -3.02
CA SER A 492 7.48 -31.03 -3.74
C SER A 492 6.33 -30.70 -2.77
N GLN A 493 6.41 -31.11 -1.48
CA GLN A 493 5.49 -30.73 -0.40
C GLN A 493 6.02 -29.58 0.48
N LYS A 494 6.66 -28.60 -0.12
CA LYS A 494 7.40 -27.50 0.50
C LYS A 494 6.62 -26.76 1.59
N GLU A 495 5.33 -26.50 1.37
CA GLU A 495 4.50 -25.75 2.32
C GLU A 495 4.24 -26.53 3.63
N THR A 496 4.19 -27.86 3.56
CA THR A 496 4.10 -28.70 4.76
C THR A 496 5.37 -28.60 5.59
N ILE A 497 6.54 -28.65 4.94
CA ILE A 497 7.84 -28.54 5.59
C ILE A 497 8.01 -27.13 6.18
N ARG A 498 7.66 -26.09 5.42
CA ARG A 498 7.70 -24.69 5.87
C ARG A 498 6.80 -24.45 7.09
N THR A 499 5.62 -25.04 7.09
CA THR A 499 4.70 -24.95 8.25
C THR A 499 5.29 -25.63 9.48
N ALA A 500 5.99 -26.75 9.31
CA ALA A 500 6.67 -27.44 10.41
C ALA A 500 7.81 -26.59 10.98
N ILE A 501 8.63 -25.94 10.12
CA ILE A 501 9.68 -24.99 10.57
C ILE A 501 9.06 -23.87 11.40
N ARG A 502 7.98 -23.25 10.95
CA ARG A 502 7.31 -22.15 11.66
C ARG A 502 6.63 -22.56 12.96
N ASN A 503 6.23 -23.84 13.07
CA ASN A 503 5.58 -24.37 14.26
C ASN A 503 6.56 -24.89 15.30
N LEU A 504 7.88 -24.90 15.02
CA LEU A 504 8.89 -25.14 16.04
C LEU A 504 8.76 -24.06 17.12
N ASN A 505 8.72 -24.51 18.36
CA ASN A 505 8.66 -23.62 19.51
C ASN A 505 9.98 -23.68 20.25
N ASP A 506 10.45 -22.51 20.66
CA ASP A 506 11.48 -22.44 21.70
C ASP A 506 10.84 -23.02 23.00
N GLU A 507 11.42 -24.05 23.56
CA GLU A 507 11.01 -24.57 24.86
C GLU A 507 11.45 -23.59 25.97
N GLY A 508 11.03 -22.31 25.84
CA GLY A 508 11.43 -21.20 26.68
C GLY A 508 11.18 -21.45 28.15
N GLY A 509 12.25 -21.53 28.90
CA GLY A 509 12.28 -21.46 30.36
C GLY A 509 12.28 -22.77 31.12
N GLY A 510 12.46 -23.92 30.48
CA GLY A 510 12.74 -25.20 31.15
C GLY A 510 14.24 -25.35 31.50
N SER A 511 14.56 -25.76 32.68
CA SER A 511 15.90 -26.11 33.17
C SER A 511 16.41 -27.42 32.52
N GLY A 512 16.14 -27.67 31.24
CA GLY A 512 16.54 -28.87 30.49
C GLY A 512 17.90 -28.68 29.83
N GLY A 513 18.78 -29.72 29.88
CA GLY A 513 20.02 -29.74 29.12
C GLY A 513 19.76 -29.94 27.61
N THR A 514 20.78 -29.76 26.79
CA THR A 514 20.79 -30.00 25.35
C THR A 514 21.45 -31.35 25.08
N ILE A 515 20.71 -32.34 24.59
CA ILE A 515 21.22 -33.71 24.37
C ILE A 515 21.40 -33.96 22.88
N PHE A 516 22.68 -34.06 22.43
CA PHE A 516 23.00 -34.29 21.00
C PHE A 516 22.83 -35.74 20.58
N SER A 517 23.14 -36.73 21.51
CA SER A 517 23.06 -38.15 21.19
C SER A 517 21.68 -38.56 20.66
N ASP A 518 20.60 -38.12 21.29
CA ASP A 518 19.23 -38.44 20.88
C ASP A 518 18.89 -37.81 19.53
N ALA A 519 19.24 -36.52 19.32
CA ALA A 519 18.96 -35.79 18.10
C ALA A 519 19.71 -36.38 16.88
N ILE A 520 21.00 -36.69 17.04
CA ILE A 520 21.85 -37.25 15.97
C ILE A 520 21.43 -38.68 15.62
N ASP A 521 21.08 -39.52 16.59
CA ASP A 521 20.60 -40.88 16.38
C ASP A 521 19.28 -40.90 15.64
N GLN A 522 18.31 -40.12 16.09
CA GLN A 522 16.98 -40.06 15.46
C GLN A 522 17.04 -39.45 14.03
N ALA A 523 17.83 -38.39 13.82
CA ALA A 523 18.05 -37.78 12.51
C ALA A 523 18.71 -38.79 11.54
N GLY A 524 19.71 -39.53 12.01
CA GLY A 524 20.37 -40.58 11.23
C GLY A 524 19.40 -41.67 10.80
N ARG A 525 18.59 -42.18 11.72
CA ARG A 525 17.56 -43.20 11.40
C ARG A 525 16.53 -42.71 10.40
N ALA A 526 16.06 -41.48 10.57
CA ALA A 526 15.08 -40.88 9.65
C ALA A 526 15.68 -40.76 8.23
N LEU A 527 16.93 -40.31 8.10
CA LEU A 527 17.60 -40.19 6.79
C LEU A 527 17.93 -41.58 6.19
N ALA A 528 18.33 -42.54 6.99
CA ALA A 528 18.63 -43.92 6.53
C ALA A 528 17.39 -44.62 5.92
N ALA A 529 16.19 -44.23 6.32
CA ALA A 529 14.93 -44.77 5.80
C ALA A 529 14.56 -44.27 4.37
N VAL A 530 15.26 -43.21 3.88
CA VAL A 530 14.98 -42.64 2.55
C VAL A 530 15.96 -43.19 1.53
N SER A 531 15.45 -43.68 0.38
CA SER A 531 16.24 -44.25 -0.69
C SER A 531 16.82 -43.17 -1.61
N VAL A 532 17.80 -42.41 -1.12
CA VAL A 532 18.61 -41.43 -1.88
C VAL A 532 20.08 -41.69 -1.60
N GLU A 533 20.91 -41.40 -2.61
CA GLU A 533 22.36 -41.64 -2.46
C GLU A 533 23.03 -40.69 -1.48
N ARG A 534 22.48 -39.48 -1.32
CA ARG A 534 23.10 -38.42 -0.51
C ARG A 534 22.20 -38.06 0.64
N ARG A 535 22.76 -38.10 1.83
CA ARG A 535 22.06 -37.80 3.07
C ARG A 535 22.93 -36.92 3.92
N HIS A 536 22.33 -35.86 4.47
CA HIS A 536 23.05 -34.85 5.23
C HIS A 536 22.24 -34.34 6.42
N ILE A 537 22.90 -34.15 7.55
CA ILE A 537 22.37 -33.53 8.75
C ILE A 537 22.96 -32.13 8.89
N ILE A 538 22.11 -31.13 9.07
CA ILE A 538 22.50 -29.78 9.44
C ILE A 538 22.06 -29.54 10.89
N LEU A 539 23.00 -29.53 11.82
CA LEU A 539 22.79 -29.28 13.24
C LEU A 539 22.98 -27.80 13.54
N VAL A 540 21.90 -27.12 14.02
CA VAL A 540 21.94 -25.71 14.43
C VAL A 540 21.77 -25.62 15.93
N THR A 541 22.75 -25.03 16.65
CA THR A 541 22.80 -24.99 18.11
C THR A 541 23.56 -23.77 18.62
N ASP A 542 23.48 -23.46 19.91
CA ASP A 542 24.41 -22.53 20.58
C ASP A 542 25.69 -23.19 21.12
N GLY A 543 25.85 -24.49 20.88
CA GLY A 543 27.07 -25.22 21.12
C GLY A 543 27.30 -25.69 22.56
N ASN A 544 26.27 -25.84 23.37
CA ASN A 544 26.38 -26.27 24.78
C ASN A 544 25.72 -27.64 25.05
N PRO A 545 26.23 -28.77 24.50
CA PRO A 545 25.66 -30.10 24.79
C PRO A 545 25.86 -30.52 26.25
N SER A 546 24.87 -31.26 26.76
CA SER A 546 24.93 -31.89 28.09
C SER A 546 25.64 -33.24 28.08
N ASP A 547 25.81 -33.85 26.92
CA ASP A 547 26.54 -35.07 26.65
C ASP A 547 27.91 -34.76 25.99
N HIS A 548 28.77 -35.77 25.87
CA HIS A 548 30.14 -35.61 25.43
C HIS A 548 30.33 -36.03 23.96
N LEU A 549 31.34 -35.48 23.27
CA LEU A 549 31.71 -35.95 21.93
C LEU A 549 32.40 -37.34 22.03
N ASP A 550 33.37 -37.49 22.91
CA ASP A 550 34.19 -38.69 23.05
C ASP A 550 33.86 -39.45 24.34
N GLN A 551 34.06 -40.74 24.32
CA GLN A 551 33.89 -41.61 25.46
C GLN A 551 34.89 -41.25 26.56
N SER A 552 34.45 -40.95 27.76
CA SER A 552 35.32 -40.57 28.87
C SER A 552 35.84 -41.77 29.72
N GLY A 553 35.33 -42.99 29.46
CA GLY A 553 35.70 -44.23 30.15
C GLY A 553 34.98 -45.44 29.58
N ALA A 554 35.41 -46.66 29.91
CA ALA A 554 34.86 -47.90 29.34
C ALA A 554 33.35 -48.10 29.57
N ASP A 555 32.81 -47.52 30.66
CA ASP A 555 31.38 -47.60 31.01
C ASP A 555 30.59 -46.34 30.65
N ASP A 556 31.22 -45.37 29.97
CA ASP A 556 30.55 -44.14 29.56
C ASP A 556 29.68 -44.37 28.32
N ASN A 557 28.37 -44.34 28.52
CA ASN A 557 27.37 -44.42 27.46
C ASN A 557 26.77 -43.02 27.06
N ASN A 558 27.23 -41.93 27.68
CA ASN A 558 26.69 -40.58 27.47
C ASN A 558 27.57 -39.77 26.51
N TYR A 559 27.91 -40.36 25.36
CA TYR A 559 28.66 -39.65 24.33
C TYR A 559 28.01 -39.79 22.95
N TYR A 560 27.91 -38.67 22.22
CA TYR A 560 27.19 -38.61 20.95
C TYR A 560 28.07 -38.95 19.73
N GLY A 561 29.38 -38.90 19.85
CA GLY A 561 30.28 -39.17 18.71
C GLY A 561 30.08 -40.54 18.08
N ARG A 562 29.68 -41.57 18.84
CA ARG A 562 29.32 -42.88 18.28
C ARG A 562 28.21 -42.86 17.24
N TYR A 563 27.23 -41.95 17.42
CA TYR A 563 26.14 -41.85 16.48
C TYR A 563 26.57 -41.07 15.23
N VAL A 564 27.50 -40.12 15.40
CA VAL A 564 28.11 -39.41 14.27
C VAL A 564 28.87 -40.40 13.38
N ASP A 565 29.75 -41.25 14.00
CA ASP A 565 30.50 -42.28 13.27
C ASP A 565 29.58 -43.32 12.64
N TYR A 566 28.60 -43.83 13.40
CA TYR A 566 27.65 -44.82 12.91
C TYR A 566 26.87 -44.33 11.69
N ASN A 567 26.39 -43.07 11.73
CA ASN A 567 25.63 -42.46 10.63
C ASN A 567 26.46 -42.36 9.34
N TYR A 568 27.75 -41.99 9.47
CA TYR A 568 28.65 -41.93 8.33
C TYR A 568 29.06 -43.32 7.84
N GLU A 569 29.59 -44.17 8.72
CA GLU A 569 30.13 -45.47 8.35
C GLU A 569 29.07 -46.45 7.81
N GLN A 570 27.86 -46.45 8.36
CA GLN A 570 26.81 -47.41 7.99
C GLN A 570 25.84 -46.89 6.91
N SER A 571 25.66 -45.56 6.83
CA SER A 571 24.60 -45.00 5.96
C SER A 571 25.11 -43.88 5.06
N ASN A 572 26.41 -43.58 5.09
CA ASN A 572 27.01 -42.44 4.33
C ASN A 572 26.29 -41.13 4.58
N ILE A 573 25.88 -40.89 5.84
CA ILE A 573 25.21 -39.67 6.26
C ILE A 573 26.27 -38.70 6.79
N THR A 574 26.49 -37.61 6.08
CA THR A 574 27.36 -36.52 6.53
C THR A 574 26.65 -35.56 7.48
N MET A 575 27.39 -34.83 8.31
CA MET A 575 26.81 -33.90 9.27
C MET A 575 27.65 -32.64 9.41
N SER A 576 27.01 -31.49 9.24
CA SER A 576 27.60 -30.20 9.51
C SER A 576 26.99 -29.53 10.75
N VAL A 577 27.76 -28.63 11.35
CA VAL A 577 27.38 -27.93 12.57
C VAL A 577 27.43 -26.42 12.37
N ILE A 578 26.31 -25.73 12.66
CA ILE A 578 26.20 -24.29 12.65
C ILE A 578 25.96 -23.81 14.08
N THR A 579 26.91 -23.06 14.64
CA THR A 579 26.76 -22.48 15.98
C THR A 579 26.35 -21.03 15.91
N VAL A 580 25.42 -20.64 16.80
CA VAL A 580 24.86 -19.30 16.83
C VAL A 580 25.15 -18.61 18.16
N GLY A 581 26.01 -17.60 18.15
CA GLY A 581 26.35 -16.79 19.32
C GLY A 581 26.98 -17.60 20.45
N MET A 582 27.82 -18.56 20.11
CA MET A 582 28.49 -19.50 21.05
C MET A 582 29.53 -18.80 21.91
N SER A 583 29.65 -19.22 23.19
CA SER A 583 30.76 -18.86 24.06
C SER A 583 32.05 -19.61 23.66
N SER A 584 33.21 -18.96 23.78
CA SER A 584 34.49 -19.45 23.25
C SER A 584 34.98 -20.82 23.77
N GLY A 585 34.29 -21.40 24.79
CA GLY A 585 34.78 -22.65 25.46
C GLY A 585 34.55 -23.94 24.68
N ASN A 586 33.48 -24.02 23.84
CA ASN A 586 33.08 -25.27 23.19
C ASN A 586 33.34 -25.28 21.65
N ARG A 587 33.98 -24.28 21.13
CA ARG A 587 34.23 -24.13 19.67
C ARG A 587 35.00 -25.34 19.10
N GLU A 588 36.07 -25.74 19.78
CA GLU A 588 36.90 -26.88 19.35
C GLU A 588 36.11 -28.21 19.33
N GLN A 589 35.18 -28.38 20.28
CA GLN A 589 34.33 -29.56 20.33
C GLN A 589 33.33 -29.56 19.16
N MET A 590 32.70 -28.42 18.83
CA MET A 590 31.75 -28.29 17.70
C MET A 590 32.48 -28.49 16.36
N GLN A 591 33.67 -27.93 16.21
CA GLN A 591 34.51 -28.16 15.04
C GLN A 591 34.87 -29.65 14.87
N LYS A 592 35.33 -30.31 15.92
CA LYS A 592 35.60 -31.76 15.91
C LYS A 592 34.37 -32.61 15.60
N THR A 593 33.17 -32.12 16.04
CA THR A 593 31.90 -32.79 15.76
C THR A 593 31.60 -32.77 14.26
N ALA A 594 31.77 -31.62 13.63
CA ALA A 594 31.57 -31.47 12.18
C ALA A 594 32.63 -32.25 11.37
N GLU A 595 33.93 -32.17 11.74
CA GLU A 595 35.03 -32.94 11.14
C GLU A 595 34.76 -34.44 11.18
N ARG A 596 34.30 -34.94 12.33
CA ARG A 596 33.94 -36.35 12.53
C ARG A 596 32.72 -36.76 11.70
N GLY A 597 31.78 -35.85 11.50
CA GLY A 597 30.63 -36.04 10.62
C GLY A 597 30.93 -35.83 9.15
N HIS A 598 32.20 -35.64 8.76
CA HIS A 598 32.60 -35.35 7.38
C HIS A 598 31.85 -34.17 6.71
N GLY A 599 31.48 -33.21 7.53
CA GLY A 599 30.82 -31.98 7.12
C GLY A 599 31.63 -30.74 7.50
N HIS A 600 30.97 -29.57 7.50
CA HIS A 600 31.60 -28.29 7.75
C HIS A 600 31.14 -27.71 9.10
N TYR A 601 32.01 -26.88 9.68
CA TYR A 601 31.71 -26.11 10.86
C TYR A 601 31.58 -24.61 10.54
N TYR A 602 30.49 -24.01 10.96
CA TYR A 602 30.22 -22.58 10.80
C TYR A 602 29.92 -21.93 12.16
N ASP A 603 30.58 -20.81 12.45
CA ASP A 603 30.37 -20.04 13.69
C ASP A 603 29.78 -18.68 13.35
N VAL A 604 28.56 -18.44 13.82
CA VAL A 604 27.79 -17.23 13.53
C VAL A 604 27.69 -16.37 14.78
N SER A 605 28.16 -15.12 14.72
CA SER A 605 28.02 -14.17 15.82
C SER A 605 26.58 -13.69 15.95
N LEU A 606 26.17 -13.25 17.16
CA LEU A 606 24.82 -12.70 17.41
C LEU A 606 24.56 -11.41 16.63
N GLU A 607 25.60 -10.62 16.38
CA GLU A 607 25.52 -9.35 15.67
C GLU A 607 25.30 -9.55 14.15
N ASP A 608 25.80 -10.67 13.62
CA ASP A 608 25.75 -11.02 12.19
C ASP A 608 24.74 -12.15 11.86
N SER A 609 23.85 -12.50 12.82
CA SER A 609 22.98 -13.69 12.69
C SER A 609 21.88 -13.51 11.61
N GLU A 610 21.53 -12.30 11.22
CA GLU A 610 20.55 -12.05 10.15
C GLU A 610 21.14 -12.35 8.78
N GLY A 611 20.67 -13.41 8.14
CA GLY A 611 21.11 -13.87 6.81
C GLY A 611 22.35 -14.79 6.80
N THR A 612 23.25 -14.72 7.78
CA THR A 612 24.50 -15.51 7.80
C THR A 612 24.22 -16.99 7.99
N ILE A 613 23.23 -17.36 8.82
CA ILE A 613 22.86 -18.78 9.02
C ILE A 613 22.34 -19.39 7.72
N SER A 614 21.49 -18.71 7.00
CA SER A 614 20.94 -19.17 5.72
C SER A 614 22.01 -19.30 4.64
N ILE A 615 22.95 -18.35 4.62
CA ILE A 615 24.13 -18.42 3.72
C ILE A 615 24.95 -19.65 4.04
N ASN A 616 25.28 -19.91 5.31
CA ASN A 616 26.05 -21.06 5.73
C ASN A 616 25.34 -22.38 5.44
N MET A 617 24.02 -22.47 5.69
CA MET A 617 23.24 -23.67 5.34
C MET A 617 23.27 -23.94 3.83
N ARG A 618 23.14 -22.90 3.01
CA ARG A 618 23.21 -23.03 1.54
C ARG A 618 24.58 -23.40 1.05
N GLN A 619 25.63 -22.80 1.62
CA GLN A 619 27.03 -23.16 1.31
C GLN A 619 27.34 -24.60 1.69
N ASP A 620 26.80 -25.07 2.80
CA ASP A 620 26.99 -26.42 3.27
C ASP A 620 26.30 -27.44 2.37
N LEU A 621 25.07 -27.20 1.97
CA LEU A 621 24.39 -28.04 0.98
C LEU A 621 25.13 -28.06 -0.36
N ALA A 622 25.77 -26.94 -0.75
CA ALA A 622 26.63 -26.88 -1.92
C ALA A 622 27.87 -27.76 -1.78
N ALA A 623 28.53 -27.68 -0.64
CA ALA A 623 29.71 -28.49 -0.38
C ALA A 623 29.38 -29.99 -0.24
N ALA A 624 28.21 -30.30 0.34
CA ALA A 624 27.69 -31.66 0.41
C ALA A 624 27.27 -32.23 -0.96
N ALA A 625 26.98 -31.33 -1.91
CA ALA A 625 26.61 -31.66 -3.27
C ALA A 625 27.88 -31.72 -4.16
N VAL A 626 28.19 -32.85 -4.80
CA VAL A 626 29.26 -32.93 -5.80
C VAL A 626 28.75 -32.25 -7.09
N ALA A 627 29.37 -31.15 -7.48
CA ALA A 627 29.00 -30.42 -8.70
C ALA A 627 29.27 -31.30 -9.94
N GLU A 628 28.25 -31.73 -10.62
CA GLU A 628 28.35 -32.35 -11.93
C GLU A 628 27.73 -31.40 -12.96
N LEU A 629 28.53 -30.93 -13.91
CA LEU A 629 28.07 -30.27 -15.09
C LEU A 629 27.35 -31.27 -15.96
N GLN A 630 26.16 -30.96 -16.43
CA GLN A 630 25.45 -31.81 -17.37
C GLN A 630 25.88 -31.47 -18.80
N GLY A 631 27.06 -32.01 -19.15
CA GLY A 631 27.57 -31.93 -20.53
C GLY A 631 27.51 -33.28 -21.22
N GLY A 632 27.52 -33.28 -22.56
CA GLY A 632 27.52 -34.49 -23.39
C GLY A 632 26.17 -35.19 -23.51
N ILE A 633 25.07 -34.55 -23.07
CA ILE A 633 23.70 -35.00 -23.29
C ILE A 633 23.14 -34.26 -24.52
N SER A 634 22.16 -34.89 -25.20
CA SER A 634 21.42 -34.20 -26.28
C SER A 634 19.94 -34.17 -25.94
N PHE A 635 19.37 -32.96 -25.88
CA PHE A 635 17.97 -32.79 -25.58
C PHE A 635 17.36 -31.62 -26.36
N VAL A 636 16.06 -31.65 -26.52
CA VAL A 636 15.27 -30.54 -27.08
C VAL A 636 14.57 -29.82 -25.91
N PRO A 637 14.84 -28.51 -25.67
CA PRO A 637 14.11 -27.75 -24.66
C PRO A 637 12.62 -27.70 -24.98
N LYS A 638 11.79 -27.65 -23.94
CA LYS A 638 10.32 -27.52 -24.03
C LYS A 638 9.90 -26.12 -23.70
N ILE A 639 8.86 -25.62 -24.38
CA ILE A 639 8.20 -24.36 -24.01
C ILE A 639 7.35 -24.65 -22.78
N LYS A 640 7.57 -23.87 -21.71
CA LYS A 640 6.75 -23.90 -20.51
C LYS A 640 5.85 -22.67 -20.42
N ASP A 641 6.45 -21.50 -20.43
CA ASP A 641 5.74 -20.23 -20.38
C ASP A 641 5.77 -19.58 -21.77
N GLN A 642 4.60 -19.24 -22.31
CA GLN A 642 4.51 -18.55 -23.59
C GLN A 642 4.81 -17.06 -23.38
N THR A 643 5.87 -16.54 -23.95
CA THR A 643 6.30 -15.15 -23.88
C THR A 643 6.66 -14.62 -25.28
N ALA A 644 7.01 -13.34 -25.39
CA ALA A 644 7.44 -12.70 -26.62
C ALA A 644 8.69 -13.36 -27.25
N VAL A 645 9.43 -14.15 -26.48
CA VAL A 645 10.59 -14.93 -26.94
C VAL A 645 10.25 -15.85 -28.13
N PHE A 646 9.00 -16.27 -28.29
CA PHE A 646 8.54 -17.15 -29.37
C PHE A 646 7.78 -16.42 -30.48
N GLU A 647 7.76 -15.10 -30.46
CA GLU A 647 7.12 -14.33 -31.54
C GLU A 647 7.76 -14.57 -32.91
N GLY A 648 6.91 -14.65 -33.94
CA GLY A 648 7.33 -14.87 -35.31
C GLY A 648 7.71 -16.31 -35.62
N LEU A 649 7.68 -17.22 -34.63
CA LEU A 649 7.87 -18.65 -34.89
C LEU A 649 6.56 -19.32 -35.33
N ASP A 650 6.64 -20.20 -36.34
CA ASP A 650 5.52 -21.02 -36.73
C ASP A 650 5.11 -21.96 -35.55
N SER A 651 3.80 -22.21 -35.36
CA SER A 651 3.31 -23.15 -34.37
C SER A 651 3.82 -24.60 -34.53
N SER A 652 4.36 -24.93 -35.68
CA SER A 652 5.03 -26.20 -36.00
C SER A 652 6.54 -26.19 -35.84
N ALA A 653 7.16 -25.05 -35.48
CA ALA A 653 8.59 -24.92 -35.33
C ALA A 653 9.11 -25.87 -34.23
N VAL A 654 10.17 -26.59 -34.51
CA VAL A 654 10.84 -27.49 -33.57
C VAL A 654 12.02 -26.75 -32.98
N ILE A 655 12.08 -26.65 -31.65
CA ILE A 655 13.21 -26.04 -30.95
C ILE A 655 14.47 -26.90 -31.19
N PRO A 656 15.62 -26.30 -31.58
CA PRO A 656 16.83 -27.05 -31.83
C PRO A 656 17.45 -27.70 -30.59
N VAL A 657 18.32 -28.67 -30.81
CA VAL A 657 18.99 -29.46 -29.77
C VAL A 657 20.04 -28.63 -29.03
N LEU A 658 20.09 -28.82 -27.70
CA LEU A 658 21.20 -28.39 -26.84
C LEU A 658 21.96 -29.64 -26.30
N LYS A 659 23.25 -29.47 -25.98
CA LYS A 659 24.12 -30.57 -25.53
C LYS A 659 24.63 -30.42 -24.10
N GLY A 660 24.10 -29.45 -23.37
CA GLY A 660 24.46 -29.23 -21.97
C GLY A 660 23.69 -28.09 -21.36
N TYR A 661 23.69 -28.00 -20.03
CA TYR A 661 23.08 -26.89 -19.28
C TYR A 661 23.68 -26.79 -17.87
N TYR A 662 23.47 -25.61 -17.23
CA TYR A 662 23.85 -25.37 -15.84
C TYR A 662 22.69 -25.69 -14.92
N GLY A 663 22.96 -26.47 -13.88
CA GLY A 663 21.95 -26.84 -12.87
C GLY A 663 21.57 -25.66 -12.01
N THR A 664 20.33 -25.19 -12.17
CA THR A 664 19.79 -24.05 -11.42
C THR A 664 18.35 -24.30 -11.00
N LYS A 665 17.87 -23.54 -10.03
CA LYS A 665 16.48 -23.50 -9.59
C LYS A 665 15.90 -22.13 -9.87
N VAL A 666 14.68 -22.09 -10.34
CA VAL A 666 13.91 -20.85 -10.57
C VAL A 666 13.57 -20.20 -9.24
N LYS A 667 13.70 -18.88 -9.17
CA LYS A 667 13.17 -18.08 -8.04
C LYS A 667 11.68 -17.81 -8.18
N ASP A 668 11.00 -17.60 -7.05
CA ASP A 668 9.58 -17.26 -7.04
C ASP A 668 9.35 -15.93 -7.80
N GLY A 669 8.37 -15.92 -8.71
CA GLY A 669 8.06 -14.77 -9.57
C GLY A 669 8.79 -14.73 -10.90
N ALA A 670 9.77 -15.60 -11.16
CA ALA A 670 10.42 -15.68 -12.47
C ALA A 670 9.61 -16.53 -13.46
N ARG A 671 9.58 -16.08 -14.72
CA ARG A 671 9.02 -16.82 -15.86
C ARG A 671 10.08 -17.76 -16.42
N VAL A 672 9.65 -18.89 -16.97
CA VAL A 672 10.55 -19.91 -17.55
C VAL A 672 10.10 -20.26 -18.97
N PRO A 673 10.44 -19.45 -19.98
CA PRO A 673 10.06 -19.75 -21.36
C PRO A 673 10.57 -21.11 -21.85
N LEU A 674 11.85 -21.44 -21.58
CA LEU A 674 12.45 -22.73 -21.99
C LEU A 674 12.83 -23.57 -20.77
N ILE A 675 12.42 -24.84 -20.79
CA ILE A 675 12.71 -25.80 -19.72
C ILE A 675 13.18 -27.15 -20.29
N HIS A 676 14.04 -27.82 -19.54
CA HIS A 676 14.32 -29.22 -19.72
C HIS A 676 14.01 -29.98 -18.44
N ASP A 677 13.03 -30.88 -18.50
CA ASP A 677 12.45 -31.54 -17.34
C ASP A 677 12.05 -30.55 -16.23
N TYR A 678 12.84 -30.43 -15.16
CA TYR A 678 12.59 -29.49 -14.04
C TYR A 678 13.59 -28.33 -13.99
N VAL A 679 14.56 -28.31 -14.91
CA VAL A 679 15.64 -27.31 -14.90
C VAL A 679 15.33 -26.25 -15.95
N PRO A 680 15.35 -24.96 -15.60
CA PRO A 680 15.18 -23.89 -16.57
C PRO A 680 16.38 -23.89 -17.55
N ILE A 681 16.10 -23.67 -18.81
CA ILE A 681 17.13 -23.42 -19.84
C ILE A 681 17.22 -21.94 -20.13
N TYR A 682 16.08 -21.26 -20.15
CA TYR A 682 15.99 -19.81 -20.11
C TYR A 682 14.95 -19.41 -19.07
N ALA A 683 15.30 -18.46 -18.24
CA ALA A 683 14.43 -17.85 -17.25
C ALA A 683 14.62 -16.33 -17.23
N GLU A 684 13.56 -15.62 -16.91
CA GLU A 684 13.52 -14.16 -16.86
C GLU A 684 12.63 -13.63 -15.76
N TRP A 685 12.89 -12.43 -15.31
CA TRP A 685 12.05 -11.74 -14.34
C TRP A 685 12.25 -10.22 -14.38
N ASP A 686 11.31 -9.50 -13.79
CA ASP A 686 11.43 -8.08 -13.56
C ASP A 686 12.21 -7.86 -12.26
N LEU A 687 13.23 -7.03 -12.29
CA LEU A 687 14.06 -6.67 -11.14
C LEU A 687 14.08 -5.14 -10.96
N GLY A 688 13.23 -4.63 -10.04
CA GLY A 688 13.06 -3.19 -9.89
C GLY A 688 12.44 -2.57 -11.13
N ALA A 689 13.14 -1.61 -11.75
CA ALA A 689 12.71 -0.96 -12.99
C ALA A 689 13.16 -1.69 -14.27
N GLY A 690 14.10 -2.64 -14.15
CA GLY A 690 14.67 -3.36 -15.29
C GLY A 690 14.33 -4.84 -15.33
N ARG A 691 14.89 -5.53 -16.31
CA ARG A 691 14.67 -6.97 -16.56
C ARG A 691 15.97 -7.74 -16.58
N VAL A 692 15.91 -8.97 -16.09
CA VAL A 692 17.06 -9.90 -16.11
C VAL A 692 16.65 -11.23 -16.71
N GLY A 693 17.40 -11.67 -17.71
CA GLY A 693 17.32 -13.01 -18.29
C GLY A 693 18.57 -13.83 -17.98
N SER A 694 18.40 -15.13 -17.85
CA SER A 694 19.51 -16.07 -17.72
C SER A 694 19.32 -17.22 -18.68
N PHE A 695 20.22 -17.34 -19.65
CA PHE A 695 20.31 -18.46 -20.56
C PHE A 695 21.34 -19.47 -20.01
N LEU A 696 20.84 -20.59 -19.52
CA LEU A 696 21.59 -21.54 -18.71
C LEU A 696 22.33 -22.59 -19.56
N CYS A 697 22.87 -22.13 -20.64
CA CYS A 697 23.74 -22.84 -21.56
C CYS A 697 24.77 -21.86 -22.13
N ASP A 698 25.72 -22.30 -22.94
CA ASP A 698 26.51 -21.39 -23.78
C ASP A 698 25.66 -20.87 -24.96
N LEU A 699 26.08 -19.77 -25.61
CA LEU A 699 25.53 -19.29 -26.89
C LEU A 699 26.69 -19.03 -27.88
N GLY A 700 27.00 -20.01 -28.69
CA GLY A 700 28.16 -20.04 -29.64
C GLY A 700 29.25 -20.99 -29.18
N GLY A 701 29.04 -21.70 -28.05
CA GLY A 701 29.97 -22.75 -27.63
C GLY A 701 29.59 -24.14 -28.14
N GLU A 702 30.24 -25.17 -27.58
CA GLU A 702 30.07 -26.57 -28.00
C GLU A 702 28.65 -27.12 -27.74
N TRP A 703 27.97 -26.62 -26.67
CA TRP A 703 26.67 -27.16 -26.27
C TRP A 703 25.53 -26.60 -27.12
N SER A 704 25.67 -25.36 -27.62
CA SER A 704 24.62 -24.67 -28.37
C SER A 704 24.92 -24.55 -29.87
N ALA A 705 25.99 -25.18 -30.38
CA ALA A 705 26.39 -25.05 -31.78
C ALA A 705 25.26 -25.37 -32.78
N GLU A 706 24.47 -26.43 -32.53
CA GLU A 706 23.33 -26.79 -33.37
C GLU A 706 22.16 -25.81 -33.19
N PHE A 707 21.96 -25.31 -31.97
CA PHE A 707 20.92 -24.32 -31.60
C PHE A 707 21.19 -22.98 -32.31
N MET A 708 22.43 -22.50 -32.30
CA MET A 708 22.83 -21.24 -32.92
C MET A 708 22.95 -21.30 -34.45
N ALA A 709 23.11 -22.51 -35.02
CA ALA A 709 23.11 -22.73 -36.46
C ALA A 709 21.71 -22.75 -37.06
N ASP A 710 20.69 -23.03 -36.28
CA ASP A 710 19.29 -23.14 -36.69
C ASP A 710 18.57 -21.77 -36.62
N GLU A 711 17.75 -21.46 -37.62
CA GLU A 711 17.01 -20.18 -37.68
C GLU A 711 16.02 -20.01 -36.49
N VAL A 712 15.38 -21.10 -36.01
CA VAL A 712 14.51 -21.05 -34.85
C VAL A 712 15.29 -20.69 -33.60
N GLY A 713 16.47 -21.29 -33.40
CA GLY A 713 17.33 -20.96 -32.25
C GLY A 713 17.81 -19.51 -32.29
N ARG A 714 18.27 -19.04 -33.47
CA ARG A 714 18.69 -17.65 -33.69
C ARG A 714 17.56 -16.67 -33.42
N THR A 715 16.34 -16.96 -33.90
CA THR A 715 15.15 -16.14 -33.65
C THR A 715 14.82 -16.06 -32.16
N ILE A 716 14.90 -17.18 -31.44
CA ILE A 716 14.69 -17.22 -29.99
C ILE A 716 15.70 -16.31 -29.28
N VAL A 717 17.00 -16.39 -29.60
CA VAL A 717 18.04 -15.57 -28.95
C VAL A 717 17.83 -14.07 -29.23
N ARG A 718 17.48 -13.71 -30.47
CA ARG A 718 17.17 -12.32 -30.85
C ARG A 718 15.95 -11.83 -30.09
N ASN A 719 14.89 -12.63 -30.03
CA ASN A 719 13.66 -12.27 -29.29
C ASN A 719 13.91 -12.14 -27.78
N ILE A 720 14.80 -12.94 -27.18
CA ILE A 720 15.24 -12.76 -25.78
C ILE A 720 15.81 -11.36 -25.57
N SER A 721 16.72 -10.89 -26.45
CA SER A 721 17.28 -9.55 -26.34
C SER A 721 16.21 -8.45 -26.50
N TYR A 722 15.27 -8.63 -27.42
CA TYR A 722 14.17 -7.70 -27.62
C TYR A 722 13.19 -7.70 -26.45
N ASP A 723 12.84 -8.85 -25.89
CA ASP A 723 11.90 -8.98 -24.76
C ASP A 723 12.49 -8.38 -23.48
N LEU A 724 13.79 -8.58 -23.25
CA LEU A 724 14.49 -8.00 -22.09
C LEU A 724 14.74 -6.50 -22.22
N ALA A 725 14.77 -5.93 -23.44
CA ALA A 725 15.09 -4.51 -23.62
C ALA A 725 14.18 -3.60 -22.75
N PRO A 726 14.68 -2.44 -22.29
CA PRO A 726 13.94 -1.54 -21.44
C PRO A 726 12.58 -1.12 -22.02
N ASP A 727 11.57 -0.96 -21.17
CA ASP A 727 10.25 -0.45 -21.56
C ASP A 727 10.21 1.08 -21.66
N THR A 728 11.21 1.76 -21.12
CA THR A 728 11.39 3.22 -21.13
C THR A 728 12.85 3.54 -21.45
N ASP A 729 13.09 4.76 -21.93
CA ASP A 729 14.46 5.26 -22.10
C ASP A 729 15.18 5.28 -20.73
N LEU A 730 16.46 4.90 -20.71
CA LEU A 730 17.25 4.86 -19.48
C LEU A 730 17.55 6.27 -19.00
N GLU A 731 17.16 6.57 -17.76
CA GLU A 731 17.43 7.85 -17.11
C GLU A 731 18.53 7.69 -16.05
N PRO A 732 19.79 8.11 -16.36
CA PRO A 732 20.95 7.90 -15.49
C PRO A 732 20.86 8.68 -14.16
N ASP A 733 20.02 9.70 -14.09
CA ASP A 733 19.76 10.50 -12.89
C ASP A 733 18.39 10.17 -12.27
N ALA A 734 17.84 8.96 -12.54
CA ALA A 734 16.55 8.51 -12.03
C ALA A 734 16.49 8.60 -10.50
N MET A 735 15.38 9.11 -10.02
CA MET A 735 15.13 9.27 -8.59
C MET A 735 14.68 7.92 -7.98
N ASP A 736 15.26 7.57 -6.84
CA ASP A 736 14.79 6.44 -6.03
C ASP A 736 13.51 6.86 -5.28
N TYR A 737 12.35 6.32 -5.68
CA TYR A 737 11.05 6.79 -5.21
C TYR A 737 9.96 5.69 -5.27
N VAL A 738 8.91 5.92 -4.51
CA VAL A 738 7.61 5.27 -4.69
C VAL A 738 6.58 6.34 -5.00
N LEU A 739 5.86 6.19 -6.12
CA LEU A 739 4.76 7.08 -6.48
C LEU A 739 3.42 6.42 -6.14
N ARG A 740 2.50 7.22 -5.60
CA ARG A 740 1.09 6.92 -5.57
C ARG A 740 0.36 8.05 -6.27
N THR A 741 -0.35 7.70 -7.30
CA THR A 741 -1.19 8.65 -8.04
C THR A 741 -2.65 8.28 -7.79
N ASP A 742 -3.40 9.23 -7.27
CA ASP A 742 -4.86 9.15 -7.10
C ASP A 742 -5.46 10.24 -7.99
N ARG A 743 -6.34 9.86 -8.90
CA ARG A 743 -6.95 10.77 -9.85
C ARG A 743 -8.45 10.73 -9.73
N ASP A 744 -9.01 11.86 -9.36
CA ASP A 744 -10.43 12.13 -9.39
C ASP A 744 -10.65 13.08 -10.59
N ASN A 745 -11.13 12.61 -11.73
CA ASN A 745 -11.43 13.36 -12.94
C ASN A 745 -10.42 14.48 -13.29
N TYR A 746 -10.66 15.73 -12.89
CA TYR A 746 -9.76 16.86 -13.13
C TYR A 746 -8.59 16.91 -12.15
N THR A 747 -8.81 16.54 -10.90
CA THR A 747 -7.83 16.63 -9.84
C THR A 747 -6.95 15.39 -9.82
N THR A 748 -5.63 15.59 -9.83
CA THR A 748 -4.65 14.53 -9.60
C THR A 748 -3.92 14.82 -8.31
N ARG A 749 -3.88 13.83 -7.41
CA ARG A 749 -3.03 13.81 -6.23
C ARG A 749 -1.85 12.88 -6.47
N LEU A 750 -0.65 13.39 -6.23
CA LEU A 750 0.60 12.66 -6.38
C LEU A 750 1.34 12.65 -5.04
N ASP A 751 1.55 11.49 -4.47
CA ASP A 751 2.37 11.28 -3.27
C ASP A 751 3.73 10.69 -3.69
N VAL A 752 4.82 11.39 -3.35
CA VAL A 752 6.20 11.02 -3.68
C VAL A 752 6.93 10.58 -2.42
N TYR A 753 7.29 9.29 -2.34
CA TYR A 753 8.05 8.74 -1.21
C TYR A 753 9.50 8.53 -1.63
N THR A 754 10.39 9.41 -1.20
CA THR A 754 11.83 9.34 -1.47
C THR A 754 12.61 9.71 -0.21
N ALA A 755 13.84 9.21 -0.10
CA ALA A 755 14.74 9.62 0.97
C ALA A 755 15.23 11.05 0.71
N THR A 756 15.07 11.96 1.68
CA THR A 756 15.53 13.34 1.61
C THR A 756 16.48 13.66 2.77
N ALA A 757 17.61 14.26 2.48
CA ALA A 757 18.52 14.81 3.49
C ALA A 757 18.09 16.23 3.91
N GLU A 758 18.72 16.76 4.98
CA GLU A 758 18.43 18.11 5.47
C GLU A 758 18.78 19.16 4.40
N GLY A 759 17.80 19.97 4.01
CA GLY A 759 17.93 21.01 2.98
C GLY A 759 17.54 20.57 1.56
N GLU A 760 17.32 19.28 1.31
CA GLU A 760 16.79 18.80 0.04
C GLU A 760 15.29 19.05 -0.08
N LYS A 761 14.82 19.29 -1.30
CA LYS A 761 13.41 19.53 -1.61
C LYS A 761 12.98 18.71 -2.81
N VAL A 762 11.74 18.23 -2.75
CA VAL A 762 11.06 17.63 -3.90
C VAL A 762 10.17 18.68 -4.56
N SER A 763 10.21 18.76 -5.87
CA SER A 763 9.35 19.63 -6.68
C SER A 763 8.71 18.82 -7.81
N VAL A 764 7.49 19.19 -8.17
CA VAL A 764 6.74 18.58 -9.27
C VAL A 764 6.41 19.65 -10.28
N THR A 765 6.56 19.34 -11.55
CA THR A 765 6.22 20.20 -12.68
C THR A 765 5.34 19.42 -13.64
N VAL A 766 4.25 20.03 -14.10
CA VAL A 766 3.33 19.42 -15.07
C VAL A 766 3.30 20.29 -16.32
N MET A 767 3.63 19.69 -17.46
CA MET A 767 3.72 20.40 -18.75
C MET A 767 2.84 19.74 -19.81
N PRO A 768 2.07 20.51 -20.59
CA PRO A 768 1.35 19.97 -21.74
C PRO A 768 2.33 19.52 -22.86
N VAL A 769 2.07 18.35 -23.43
CA VAL A 769 2.88 17.74 -24.50
C VAL A 769 2.17 17.81 -25.84
N SER A 770 0.87 17.42 -25.89
CA SER A 770 0.06 17.49 -27.11
C SER A 770 -0.21 18.92 -27.54
N GLU A 771 -0.46 19.14 -28.83
CA GLU A 771 -0.80 20.49 -29.37
C GLU A 771 -2.13 20.99 -28.80
N SER A 772 -3.13 20.11 -28.57
CA SER A 772 -4.41 20.45 -27.94
C SER A 772 -4.18 21.03 -26.55
N ALA A 773 -3.42 20.32 -25.71
CA ALA A 773 -3.10 20.76 -24.36
C ALA A 773 -2.24 22.04 -24.31
N LYS A 774 -1.25 22.18 -25.19
CA LYS A 774 -0.44 23.42 -25.30
C LYS A 774 -1.27 24.64 -25.66
N ASN A 775 -2.26 24.48 -26.53
CA ASN A 775 -3.16 25.57 -26.91
C ASN A 775 -4.09 26.00 -25.76
N ALA A 776 -4.50 25.06 -24.91
CA ALA A 776 -5.35 25.34 -23.76
C ALA A 776 -4.58 25.96 -22.58
N TYR A 777 -3.33 25.57 -22.38
CA TYR A 777 -2.48 26.04 -21.30
C TYR A 777 -1.27 26.81 -21.84
N ASN A 778 -1.11 28.07 -21.44
CA ASN A 778 0.04 28.90 -21.79
C ASN A 778 1.21 28.68 -20.81
N GLY A 779 1.80 27.48 -20.79
CA GLY A 779 2.93 27.15 -19.92
C GLY A 779 2.66 25.96 -19.00
N ASN A 780 3.33 25.91 -17.83
CA ASN A 780 3.18 24.84 -16.86
C ASN A 780 1.84 24.93 -16.13
N ILE A 781 1.26 23.77 -15.84
CA ILE A 781 0.08 23.66 -14.99
C ILE A 781 0.49 23.94 -13.53
N PRO A 782 -0.29 24.76 -12.79
CA PRO A 782 -0.02 25.01 -11.37
C PRO A 782 -0.04 23.73 -10.54
N VAL A 783 1.00 23.54 -9.73
CA VAL A 783 1.12 22.41 -8.80
C VAL A 783 1.14 22.93 -7.38
N THR A 784 0.29 22.42 -6.51
CA THR A 784 0.20 22.78 -5.10
C THR A 784 0.81 21.68 -4.25
N ALA A 785 1.82 22.01 -3.43
CA ALA A 785 2.38 21.09 -2.44
C ALA A 785 1.48 21.03 -1.21
N LEU A 786 1.18 19.82 -0.73
CA LEU A 786 0.37 19.56 0.45
C LEU A 786 1.27 19.13 1.64
N GLY A 787 0.96 19.62 2.85
CA GLY A 787 1.59 19.15 4.08
C GLY A 787 3.10 19.34 4.14
N ASN A 788 3.85 18.23 4.19
CA ASN A 788 5.32 18.20 4.37
C ASN A 788 6.14 18.31 3.06
N GLY A 789 5.51 18.63 1.93
CA GLY A 789 6.18 18.82 0.64
C GLY A 789 6.55 17.53 -0.10
N ILE A 790 5.90 16.42 0.22
CA ILE A 790 5.97 15.15 -0.53
C ILE A 790 4.66 14.76 -1.21
N SER A 791 3.57 15.44 -0.87
CA SER A 791 2.27 15.28 -1.52
C SER A 791 1.98 16.52 -2.36
N PHE A 792 1.48 16.32 -3.56
CA PHE A 792 1.22 17.36 -4.54
C PHE A 792 -0.17 17.16 -5.13
N THR A 793 -0.81 18.26 -5.53
CA THR A 793 -2.06 18.23 -6.28
C THR A 793 -1.99 19.19 -7.45
N PHE A 794 -2.59 18.81 -8.57
CA PHE A 794 -2.70 19.61 -9.77
C PHE A 794 -3.96 19.24 -10.56
N GLU A 795 -4.40 20.13 -11.44
CA GLU A 795 -5.63 19.97 -12.18
C GLU A 795 -5.37 19.90 -13.69
N ILE A 796 -5.94 18.90 -14.35
CA ILE A 796 -5.92 18.72 -15.81
C ILE A 796 -7.35 18.69 -16.30
N LYS A 797 -7.77 19.76 -17.01
CA LYS A 797 -9.16 19.98 -17.44
C LYS A 797 -9.37 19.83 -18.96
N HIS A 798 -8.31 19.84 -19.74
CA HIS A 798 -8.39 19.83 -21.20
C HIS A 798 -7.79 18.55 -21.78
N GLU A 799 -8.41 18.06 -22.86
CA GLU A 799 -7.94 16.89 -23.59
C GLU A 799 -6.47 17.05 -24.03
N GLY A 800 -5.69 16.00 -23.85
CA GLY A 800 -4.31 15.95 -24.30
C GLY A 800 -3.38 15.08 -23.47
N LEU A 801 -2.12 15.14 -23.84
CA LEU A 801 -1.01 14.45 -23.16
C LEU A 801 -0.19 15.44 -22.33
N TYR A 802 0.16 15.05 -21.13
CA TYR A 802 0.89 15.85 -20.15
C TYR A 802 2.09 15.09 -19.63
N ARG A 803 3.19 15.80 -19.42
CA ARG A 803 4.40 15.27 -18.81
C ARG A 803 4.47 15.76 -17.37
N VAL A 804 4.50 14.84 -16.44
CA VAL A 804 4.72 15.08 -15.00
C VAL A 804 6.19 14.80 -14.72
N SER A 805 6.93 15.81 -14.27
CA SER A 805 8.34 15.71 -13.93
C SER A 805 8.54 15.99 -12.45
N ILE A 806 9.21 15.10 -11.76
CA ILE A 806 9.53 15.18 -10.34
C ILE A 806 11.03 15.37 -10.23
N ALA A 807 11.47 16.39 -9.51
CA ALA A 807 12.88 16.64 -9.30
C ALA A 807 13.19 16.79 -7.81
N LYS A 808 14.28 16.18 -7.38
CA LYS A 808 14.89 16.37 -6.07
C LYS A 808 16.07 17.32 -6.21
N THR A 809 16.04 18.41 -5.45
CA THR A 809 17.07 19.47 -5.49
C THR A 809 17.76 19.62 -4.15
N ASP A 810 19.02 20.03 -4.17
CA ASP A 810 19.77 20.38 -2.97
C ASP A 810 19.40 21.78 -2.43
N ALA A 811 20.04 22.20 -1.35
CA ALA A 811 19.83 23.51 -0.74
C ALA A 811 20.26 24.69 -1.64
N ALA A 812 21.10 24.46 -2.66
CA ALA A 812 21.53 25.43 -3.66
C ALA A 812 20.58 25.49 -4.88
N GLY A 813 19.59 24.57 -4.96
CA GLY A 813 18.65 24.45 -6.08
C GLY A 813 19.19 23.63 -7.26
N GLN A 814 20.31 22.90 -7.08
CA GLN A 814 20.82 22.00 -8.10
C GLN A 814 20.03 20.68 -8.07
N THR A 815 19.63 20.19 -9.23
CA THR A 815 18.95 18.91 -9.37
C THR A 815 19.90 17.76 -9.04
N LEU A 816 19.54 16.96 -8.05
CA LEU A 816 20.25 15.75 -7.65
C LEU A 816 19.75 14.53 -8.42
N SER A 817 18.45 14.45 -8.61
CA SER A 817 17.78 13.37 -9.33
C SER A 817 16.42 13.81 -9.81
N SER A 818 15.94 13.18 -10.88
CA SER A 818 14.61 13.46 -11.45
C SER A 818 13.98 12.22 -12.04
N VAL A 819 12.65 12.28 -12.22
CA VAL A 819 11.89 11.27 -12.95
C VAL A 819 10.75 11.95 -13.68
N SER A 820 10.37 11.44 -14.84
CA SER A 820 9.26 11.95 -15.62
C SER A 820 8.39 10.81 -16.12
N PHE A 821 7.08 11.02 -16.11
CA PHE A 821 6.11 10.12 -16.72
C PHE A 821 5.04 10.93 -17.48
N CYS A 822 4.32 10.25 -18.37
CA CYS A 822 3.24 10.87 -19.12
C CYS A 822 1.89 10.50 -18.50
N GLN A 823 0.93 11.44 -18.59
CA GLN A 823 -0.46 11.26 -18.19
C GLN A 823 -1.34 11.84 -19.28
N SER A 824 -2.33 11.07 -19.76
CA SER A 824 -3.31 11.53 -20.73
C SER A 824 -4.61 11.92 -20.03
N PHE A 825 -5.34 12.85 -20.63
CA PHE A 825 -6.70 13.19 -20.30
C PHE A 825 -7.53 13.24 -21.59
N SER A 826 -8.64 12.52 -21.62
CA SER A 826 -9.48 12.43 -22.81
C SER A 826 -10.68 13.34 -22.71
N TYR A 827 -11.61 13.05 -21.84
CA TYR A 827 -12.80 13.85 -21.55
C TYR A 827 -13.16 13.69 -20.07
N SER A 828 -13.98 14.63 -19.57
CA SER A 828 -14.48 14.54 -18.19
C SER A 828 -15.46 13.38 -18.03
N GLU A 829 -15.44 12.73 -16.87
CA GLU A 829 -16.44 11.74 -16.48
C GLU A 829 -17.88 12.31 -16.50
N GLU A 830 -18.03 13.63 -16.51
CA GLU A 830 -19.29 14.34 -16.71
C GLU A 830 -19.99 13.95 -18.02
N TYR A 831 -19.21 13.67 -19.08
CA TYR A 831 -19.70 13.25 -20.40
C TYR A 831 -19.82 11.73 -20.55
N ASN A 832 -19.64 10.96 -19.47
CA ASN A 832 -19.86 9.54 -19.50
C ASN A 832 -21.36 9.23 -19.47
N ALA A 833 -21.91 8.88 -20.64
CA ALA A 833 -23.32 8.55 -20.79
C ALA A 833 -23.70 7.16 -20.23
N PHE A 834 -22.71 6.34 -19.86
CA PHE A 834 -22.89 4.96 -19.42
C PHE A 834 -22.47 4.79 -17.97
N ARG A 835 -23.36 5.20 -17.09
CA ARG A 835 -23.22 4.99 -15.65
C ARG A 835 -24.05 3.79 -15.23
N GLU A 836 -23.71 3.17 -14.12
CA GLU A 836 -24.53 2.11 -13.56
C GLU A 836 -25.92 2.66 -13.17
N GLU A 837 -26.97 1.97 -13.57
CA GLU A 837 -28.35 2.41 -13.30
C GLU A 837 -28.56 2.57 -11.77
N GLY A 838 -28.84 3.79 -11.32
CA GLY A 838 -29.07 4.13 -9.93
C GLY A 838 -27.81 4.47 -9.11
N GLU A 839 -26.63 4.56 -9.69
CA GLU A 839 -25.39 4.92 -8.98
C GLU A 839 -25.51 6.29 -8.28
N GLY A 840 -25.94 7.33 -9.00
CA GLY A 840 -26.15 8.66 -8.43
C GLY A 840 -27.23 8.67 -7.34
N ALA A 841 -28.36 8.01 -7.59
CA ALA A 841 -29.43 7.89 -6.59
C ALA A 841 -28.95 7.15 -5.31
N ALA A 842 -28.06 6.16 -5.45
CA ALA A 842 -27.46 5.48 -4.30
C ALA A 842 -26.57 6.44 -3.51
N LEU A 843 -25.71 7.22 -4.16
CA LEU A 843 -24.88 8.21 -3.48
C LEU A 843 -25.72 9.27 -2.77
N LEU A 844 -26.78 9.80 -3.42
CA LEU A 844 -27.70 10.76 -2.79
C LEU A 844 -28.40 10.17 -1.55
N ALA A 845 -28.78 8.90 -1.62
CA ALA A 845 -29.38 8.20 -0.47
C ALA A 845 -28.40 8.05 0.69
N GLU A 846 -27.14 7.71 0.42
CA GLU A 846 -26.09 7.60 1.43
C GLU A 846 -25.72 8.97 2.01
N VAL A 847 -25.56 10.00 1.16
CA VAL A 847 -25.29 11.38 1.59
C VAL A 847 -26.40 11.90 2.50
N ALA A 848 -27.65 11.67 2.13
CA ALA A 848 -28.81 12.08 2.95
C ALA A 848 -28.87 11.29 4.26
N ALA A 849 -28.64 9.98 4.24
CA ALA A 849 -28.65 9.13 5.44
C ALA A 849 -27.55 9.52 6.43
N ASP A 850 -26.30 9.64 5.96
CA ASP A 850 -25.15 10.08 6.75
C ASP A 850 -25.31 11.55 7.21
N GLY A 851 -26.01 12.37 6.41
CA GLY A 851 -26.40 13.75 6.69
C GLY A 851 -27.53 13.90 7.72
N GLY A 852 -28.10 12.79 8.22
CA GLY A 852 -29.24 12.81 9.15
C GLY A 852 -30.53 13.37 8.51
N GLY A 853 -30.65 13.23 7.20
CA GLY A 853 -31.80 13.62 6.37
C GLY A 853 -32.34 12.45 5.54
N ARG A 854 -32.92 12.78 4.39
CA ARG A 854 -33.46 11.81 3.42
C ARG A 854 -33.49 12.41 2.02
N VAL A 855 -33.72 11.58 1.01
CA VAL A 855 -34.01 12.02 -0.35
C VAL A 855 -35.48 12.49 -0.41
N LEU A 856 -35.69 13.70 -0.89
CA LEU A 856 -37.00 14.36 -0.97
C LEU A 856 -37.51 14.39 -2.41
N SER A 857 -38.79 14.11 -2.59
CA SER A 857 -39.50 14.26 -3.86
C SER A 857 -40.42 15.49 -3.86
N ASP A 858 -40.90 15.94 -2.69
CA ASP A 858 -41.74 17.12 -2.54
C ASP A 858 -40.89 18.27 -1.96
N PRO A 859 -40.81 19.44 -2.66
CA PRO A 859 -40.05 20.60 -2.20
C PRO A 859 -40.40 21.06 -0.78
N VAL A 860 -41.68 20.95 -0.41
CA VAL A 860 -42.19 21.46 0.88
C VAL A 860 -41.75 20.57 2.05
N GLU A 861 -41.40 19.33 1.82
CA GLU A 861 -40.99 18.40 2.88
C GLU A 861 -39.73 18.84 3.62
N VAL A 862 -38.85 19.67 3.01
CA VAL A 862 -37.63 20.17 3.66
C VAL A 862 -37.97 20.91 4.98
N PHE A 863 -39.11 21.62 5.02
CA PHE A 863 -39.51 22.36 6.20
C PHE A 863 -40.06 21.49 7.33
N SER A 864 -40.37 20.23 7.08
CA SER A 864 -40.81 19.28 8.11
C SER A 864 -39.75 18.95 9.14
N TYR A 865 -38.46 19.13 8.77
CA TYR A 865 -37.32 18.86 9.61
C TYR A 865 -36.85 20.02 10.47
N PHE A 866 -37.35 21.22 10.24
CA PHE A 866 -36.95 22.35 11.04
C PHE A 866 -37.37 22.18 12.48
N VAL A 867 -36.40 22.29 13.33
CA VAL A 867 -36.59 22.11 14.78
C VAL A 867 -37.43 23.26 15.27
N ARG A 868 -38.69 22.97 15.63
CA ARG A 868 -39.61 23.99 16.19
C ARG A 868 -39.21 24.41 17.62
N PHE A 869 -38.50 23.57 18.29
CA PHE A 869 -38.06 23.78 19.67
C PHE A 869 -36.62 23.32 19.84
N LEU A 870 -35.75 24.20 20.32
CA LEU A 870 -34.37 23.90 20.65
C LEU A 870 -34.28 23.44 22.11
N PRO A 871 -33.62 22.30 22.38
CA PRO A 871 -33.31 21.92 23.74
C PRO A 871 -32.27 22.87 24.32
N ARG A 872 -32.64 23.55 25.42
CA ARG A 872 -31.70 24.40 26.17
C ARG A 872 -31.40 23.75 27.51
N GLU A 873 -30.15 23.68 27.83
CA GLU A 873 -29.67 23.26 29.14
C GLU A 873 -29.19 24.47 29.94
N THR A 874 -29.67 24.58 31.17
CA THR A 874 -29.18 25.60 32.09
C THR A 874 -28.64 24.92 33.33
N ASP A 875 -27.43 25.26 33.67
CA ASP A 875 -26.75 24.77 34.86
C ASP A 875 -26.94 25.71 36.04
N PRO A 876 -27.78 25.33 37.05
CA PRO A 876 -28.03 26.17 38.19
C PRO A 876 -26.94 26.17 39.26
N ARG A 877 -25.79 25.54 39.03
CA ARG A 877 -24.73 25.31 40.04
C ARG A 877 -24.31 26.59 40.74
N MET A 878 -24.04 27.65 40.00
CA MET A 878 -23.59 28.93 40.59
C MET A 878 -24.68 29.54 41.48
N VAL A 879 -25.94 29.51 41.03
CA VAL A 879 -27.09 30.03 41.82
C VAL A 879 -27.28 29.21 43.10
N PHE A 880 -27.29 27.89 43.00
CA PHE A 880 -27.46 27.02 44.15
C PHE A 880 -26.30 27.10 45.12
N LEU A 881 -25.07 27.27 44.64
CA LEU A 881 -23.89 27.46 45.47
C LEU A 881 -24.00 28.76 46.28
N ILE A 882 -24.39 29.86 45.62
CA ILE A 882 -24.59 31.15 46.30
C ILE A 882 -25.68 31.04 47.36
N ILE A 883 -26.85 30.44 47.01
CA ILE A 883 -27.95 30.27 47.96
C ILE A 883 -27.53 29.37 49.13
N ALA A 884 -26.85 28.27 48.88
CA ALA A 884 -26.36 27.36 49.92
C ALA A 884 -25.40 28.08 50.87
N MET A 885 -24.47 28.89 50.33
CA MET A 885 -23.51 29.67 51.09
C MET A 885 -24.23 30.75 51.96
N VAL A 886 -25.21 31.47 51.39
CA VAL A 886 -26.02 32.43 52.11
C VAL A 886 -26.80 31.76 53.23
N CYS A 887 -27.47 30.60 52.97
CA CYS A 887 -28.19 29.84 53.97
C CYS A 887 -27.25 29.39 55.11
N LEU A 888 -26.03 28.96 54.79
CA LEU A 888 -25.05 28.52 55.78
C LEU A 888 -24.54 29.68 56.64
N LEU A 889 -24.28 30.84 56.03
CA LEU A 889 -23.92 32.08 56.75
C LEU A 889 -25.05 32.55 57.66
N LEU A 890 -26.32 32.52 57.19
CA LEU A 890 -27.49 32.87 58.00
C LEU A 890 -27.68 31.84 59.11
N ASP A 891 -27.50 30.55 58.90
CA ASP A 891 -27.55 29.55 59.96
C ASP A 891 -26.56 29.82 61.07
N VAL A 892 -25.30 30.11 60.72
CA VAL A 892 -24.24 30.51 61.65
C VAL A 892 -24.64 31.80 62.39
N ALA A 893 -25.17 32.80 61.68
CA ALA A 893 -25.57 34.07 62.24
C ALA A 893 -26.77 33.91 63.29
N VAL A 894 -27.79 33.10 62.91
CA VAL A 894 -28.94 32.81 63.78
C VAL A 894 -28.48 32.07 65.05
N ARG A 895 -27.52 31.19 64.97
CA ARG A 895 -26.97 30.47 66.13
C ARG A 895 -26.08 31.37 67.00
N LYS A 896 -25.29 32.24 66.44
CA LYS A 896 -24.30 33.05 67.16
C LYS A 896 -24.89 34.32 67.72
N PHE A 897 -25.73 35.05 66.92
CA PHE A 897 -26.21 36.38 67.27
C PHE A 897 -27.62 36.39 67.88
N LYS A 898 -28.37 35.23 67.88
CA LYS A 898 -29.76 35.14 68.48
C LYS A 898 -30.66 36.29 67.99
N PHE A 899 -30.67 36.55 66.67
CA PHE A 899 -31.42 37.64 66.07
C PHE A 899 -32.86 37.76 66.62
N LYS A 900 -33.24 38.97 67.03
CA LYS A 900 -34.64 39.35 67.37
C LYS A 900 -35.31 39.85 66.10
N TRP A 901 -36.59 39.47 65.89
CA TRP A 901 -37.37 39.98 64.79
C TRP A 901 -37.66 41.50 64.96
N ILE A 902 -37.88 42.21 63.86
CA ILE A 902 -38.15 43.66 63.88
C ILE A 902 -39.30 43.98 64.82
N HIS A 903 -40.38 43.18 64.85
CA HIS A 903 -41.50 43.38 65.80
C HIS A 903 -41.09 43.14 67.23
N GLU A 904 -40.22 42.23 67.57
CA GLU A 904 -39.65 42.02 68.88
C GLU A 904 -38.76 43.18 69.33
N ILE A 905 -37.93 43.70 68.38
CA ILE A 905 -37.12 44.91 68.62
C ILE A 905 -38.02 46.11 68.88
N VAL A 906 -39.08 46.27 68.05
CA VAL A 906 -40.06 47.36 68.27
C VAL A 906 -40.84 47.19 69.58
N ARG A 907 -41.20 45.92 69.94
CA ARG A 907 -41.86 45.67 71.22
C ARG A 907 -40.97 45.93 72.43
N ASP A 908 -39.72 45.48 72.36
CA ASP A 908 -38.68 45.69 73.36
C ASP A 908 -38.36 47.20 73.49
N ARG A 909 -38.31 47.97 72.36
CA ARG A 909 -38.21 49.43 72.39
C ARG A 909 -39.44 50.13 72.93
N ARG A 910 -40.65 49.60 72.69
CA ARG A 910 -41.90 50.12 73.32
C ARG A 910 -41.95 49.82 74.79
N ALA A 911 -41.51 48.60 75.21
CA ALA A 911 -41.40 48.22 76.61
C ALA A 911 -40.36 49.06 77.38
N MET A 912 -39.23 49.40 76.76
CA MET A 912 -38.25 50.30 77.34
C MET A 912 -38.79 51.77 77.44
N LYS A 913 -39.61 52.20 76.45
CA LYS A 913 -40.28 53.55 76.58
C LYS A 913 -41.32 53.61 77.66
N THR A 914 -41.98 52.53 77.92
CA THR A 914 -42.98 52.46 79.02
C THR A 914 -42.35 52.38 80.42
N LEU A 915 -41.11 51.89 80.54
CA LEU A 915 -40.39 51.80 81.84
C LEU A 915 -39.56 53.11 82.15
N GLY A 916 -39.42 53.98 81.17
CA GLY A 916 -38.71 55.28 81.35
C GLY A 916 -39.58 56.48 81.54
N GLY A 917 -40.90 56.31 81.77
CA GLY A 917 -41.89 57.39 81.98
C GLY A 917 -42.51 57.42 83.36
N GLY A 918 -41.70 57.43 84.42
CA GLY A 918 -42.19 57.62 85.73
C GLY A 918 -41.14 58.15 86.68
N GLY A 919 -41.07 59.46 86.75
CA GLY A 919 -40.27 60.04 87.80
C GLY A 919 -39.76 61.46 87.41
N HIS A 920 -40.70 62.43 87.45
CA HIS A 920 -40.37 63.77 87.97
C HIS A 920 -41.71 64.51 88.30
N GLY A 921 -41.98 64.57 89.54
CA GLY A 921 -42.91 65.40 90.14
C GLY A 921 -42.43 65.74 91.56
N ALA A 922 -42.26 67.00 91.75
CA ALA A 922 -42.07 67.70 93.05
C ALA A 922 -40.62 67.90 93.44
N GLU A 923 -40.00 69.00 93.24
CA GLU A 923 -39.83 70.32 93.71
C GLU A 923 -39.05 71.11 92.66
#